data_ad2ec23d26ab7ed96711b54667d24e53
#
_entry.id   ad2ec23d26ab7ed96711b54667d24e53
#
_cell.length_a   1.000
_cell.length_b   1.000
_cell.length_c   1.000
_cell.angle_alpha   90.00
_cell.angle_beta   90.00
_cell.angle_gamma   90.00
#
_symmetry.space_group_name_H-M   'P 1'
#
loop_
_entity.id
_entity.type
_entity.pdbx_description
1 polymer ?
#
loop_
_entity_poly.entity_id
_entity_poly.type
_entity_poly.pdbx_seq_one_letter_code
_entity_poly.pdbx_strand_id
1 'polypeptide(L)'
;MFGTKINKNIEIDKNEKEEMLKLFLKSNNNYLKNINILSKFLFKIAFQSNLESQSFLSYYKECELRKKLFIDREFPPTYSSLINGTSSLNNNKWKKIIWRRASEYLTQYTIFPSKFTPGEITQGVLNDNIFLSVVTALMEYPSFLKSIYVTQEINNYGIYGVNLCKEGKYRHYIIDDYFPCDNKLSIECFSKGAKNTIWLQILEKCYAKAYGAYSKIEFKNIDLILHDLTCAPITTLDNSLKNLYIKLDSANKKKWIILASAGDTESGQDLLKEIGLIPGNAYPVVNIFKIKNDFEPPKVIDNLDEKDIEEINSNYLLQIRNHWKKDLWLGDWSSGSMNWTEEMKKRVGYESNSKNSFYMNLKDFKHYFSKIKICKIFPNNLYNYLTIQQKVDSYSLIKLTIKSEGNNKGYVALSQISNKKAFPNNINFGIIRMIICKLISSNEKNKEYTLDYIVGKMGQEREIYEGIIFEPGDYLIFTELNKNIADSPTVLSTYSESQIELSELDKDNYPNILENIYTSCAKKYGIVSRFTKDGANECIKYSNTTPEGYTYIYIENNEKDITLMESVSYTKFENLKLLEPFKGTSYNVKVEPGKTQIILIKQLELSGYKLVFSYHSNFLFERDTLLKLTKKQGKKNYRKDPKLNIDLDIVVYVFQYSSGLCFYYENNTQDRKLEETLNLIMIGAEIVGEHEKDDEVKIEINPGEKKFVHLKAKKPNWSVKSNVSYFIREAYT
;
A
#
# COMPACT_ATOMS: atom_id res chain seq x y z
N MET A 1 3.11 51.67 -1.07
CA MET A 1 4.51 51.23 -0.87
C MET A 1 4.79 51.08 0.59
N PHE A 2 4.66 49.90 1.14
CA PHE A 2 5.32 49.47 2.35
C PHE A 2 5.46 47.97 2.28
N GLY A 3 6.59 47.54 1.72
CA GLY A 3 7.01 46.17 1.73
C GLY A 3 7.72 45.89 3.06
N THR A 4 7.11 45.15 3.95
CA THR A 4 7.77 44.60 5.13
C THR A 4 8.48 43.30 4.73
N LYS A 5 9.81 43.38 4.71
CA LYS A 5 10.72 42.23 4.62
C LYS A 5 10.41 41.28 5.78
N ILE A 6 10.01 40.06 5.45
CA ILE A 6 9.92 38.94 6.39
C ILE A 6 11.36 38.56 6.75
N ASN A 7 11.67 38.67 8.04
CA ASN A 7 12.98 38.35 8.60
C ASN A 7 13.28 36.86 8.50
N LYS A 8 14.56 36.62 8.22
CA LYS A 8 15.24 35.34 8.16
C LYS A 8 14.95 34.45 9.38
N ASN A 9 14.82 33.16 9.11
CA ASN A 9 14.81 32.08 10.08
C ASN A 9 15.93 32.26 11.11
N ILE A 10 15.54 32.44 12.38
CA ILE A 10 16.46 32.29 13.51
C ILE A 10 16.50 30.80 13.80
N GLU A 11 17.56 30.12 13.44
CA GLU A 11 17.87 28.77 13.90
C GLU A 11 18.17 28.87 15.40
N ILE A 12 17.26 28.40 16.23
CA ILE A 12 17.46 28.25 17.67
C ILE A 12 18.35 27.01 17.88
N ASP A 13 19.47 27.19 18.61
CA ASP A 13 20.40 26.11 18.92
C ASP A 13 19.73 24.93 19.63
N LYS A 14 20.24 23.73 19.38
CA LYS A 14 19.72 22.47 19.95
C LYS A 14 19.72 22.48 21.48
N ASN A 15 20.71 23.12 22.06
CA ASN A 15 20.83 23.27 23.53
C ASN A 15 19.79 24.24 24.11
N GLU A 16 19.48 25.31 23.40
CA GLU A 16 18.44 26.28 23.80
C GLU A 16 17.05 25.65 23.72
N LYS A 17 16.81 24.77 22.73
CA LYS A 17 15.59 23.95 22.62
C LYS A 17 15.43 22.97 23.78
N GLU A 18 16.51 22.32 24.21
CA GLU A 18 16.49 21.42 25.37
C GLU A 18 16.30 22.15 26.68
N GLU A 19 16.87 23.32 26.85
CA GLU A 19 16.69 24.18 28.03
C GLU A 19 15.26 24.73 28.12
N MET A 20 14.70 25.18 27.02
CA MET A 20 13.29 25.62 26.95
C MET A 20 12.34 24.46 27.29
N LEU A 21 12.64 23.23 26.83
CA LEU A 21 11.87 22.05 27.19
C LEU A 21 11.99 21.70 28.66
N LYS A 22 13.20 21.77 29.25
CA LYS A 22 13.44 21.57 30.69
C LYS A 22 12.72 22.60 31.54
N LEU A 23 12.71 23.86 31.11
CA LEU A 23 11.99 24.95 31.81
C LEU A 23 10.48 24.78 31.75
N PHE A 24 9.95 24.39 30.60
CA PHE A 24 8.53 24.05 30.42
C PHE A 24 8.13 22.85 31.29
N LEU A 25 8.94 21.78 31.28
CA LEU A 25 8.74 20.60 32.10
C LEU A 25 8.83 20.91 33.60
N LYS A 26 9.69 21.85 34.02
CA LYS A 26 9.89 22.25 35.41
C LYS A 26 8.79 23.18 35.94
N SER A 27 8.27 24.09 35.11
CA SER A 27 7.19 25.01 35.48
C SER A 27 5.81 24.33 35.57
N ASN A 28 5.64 23.16 34.99
CA ASN A 28 4.37 22.41 34.90
C ASN A 28 4.42 21.03 35.55
N ASN A 29 5.17 20.84 36.64
CA ASN A 29 5.35 19.52 37.28
C ASN A 29 4.01 18.85 37.71
N ASN A 30 2.98 19.64 38.07
CA ASN A 30 1.64 19.11 38.34
C ASN A 30 0.86 18.80 37.05
N TYR A 31 1.09 19.57 36.00
CA TYR A 31 0.48 19.40 34.67
C TYR A 31 0.99 18.11 33.98
N LEU A 32 2.27 17.79 34.13
CA LEU A 32 2.93 16.66 33.49
C LEU A 32 2.69 15.31 34.17
N LYS A 33 2.30 15.28 35.43
CA LYS A 33 1.92 14.04 36.13
C LYS A 33 0.69 13.37 35.49
N ASN A 34 -0.19 14.15 34.88
CA ASN A 34 -1.45 13.72 34.31
C ASN A 34 -1.40 13.58 32.76
N ILE A 35 -0.33 14.00 32.09
CA ILE A 35 -0.17 13.81 30.67
C ILE A 35 0.18 12.35 30.41
N ASN A 36 -0.69 11.65 29.68
CA ASN A 36 -0.46 10.31 29.22
C ASN A 36 0.86 10.21 28.42
N ILE A 37 1.55 9.09 28.49
CA ILE A 37 2.82 8.81 27.79
C ILE A 37 2.71 9.15 26.29
N LEU A 38 1.56 8.92 25.67
CA LEU A 38 1.29 9.25 24.28
C LEU A 38 1.27 10.77 24.03
N SER A 39 0.67 11.58 24.91
CA SER A 39 0.69 13.05 24.79
C SER A 39 2.09 13.61 24.96
N LYS A 40 2.89 13.05 25.88
CA LYS A 40 4.30 13.39 26.03
C LYS A 40 5.11 13.06 24.79
N PHE A 41 4.79 11.96 24.17
CA PHE A 41 5.46 11.48 22.96
C PHE A 41 5.06 12.32 21.74
N LEU A 42 3.77 12.54 21.51
CA LEU A 42 3.26 13.41 20.45
C LEU A 42 3.77 14.85 20.61
N PHE A 43 3.84 15.34 21.85
CA PHE A 43 4.45 16.63 22.17
C PHE A 43 5.95 16.63 21.84
N LYS A 44 6.67 15.55 22.13
CA LYS A 44 8.11 15.39 21.81
C LYS A 44 8.34 15.31 20.30
N ILE A 45 7.49 14.58 19.55
CA ILE A 45 7.56 14.51 18.08
C ILE A 45 7.27 15.90 17.48
N ALA A 46 6.24 16.56 17.93
CA ALA A 46 5.89 17.89 17.46
C ALA A 46 6.98 18.93 17.80
N PHE A 47 7.67 18.75 18.90
CA PHE A 47 8.82 19.58 19.28
C PHE A 47 10.07 19.28 18.43
N GLN A 48 10.23 18.04 17.96
CA GLN A 48 11.31 17.63 17.04
C GLN A 48 11.03 18.03 15.59
N SER A 49 9.76 18.10 15.17
CA SER A 49 9.35 18.56 13.84
C SER A 49 9.24 20.08 13.78
N ASN A 50 10.34 20.78 13.87
CA ASN A 50 10.56 22.23 13.66
C ASN A 50 9.36 23.09 13.25
N LEU A 51 9.02 24.12 14.00
CA LEU A 51 8.19 25.31 13.76
C LEU A 51 6.78 25.35 14.37
N GLU A 52 6.00 24.26 14.37
CA GLU A 52 4.59 24.34 14.80
C GLU A 52 4.42 24.28 16.33
N SER A 53 5.29 23.57 17.04
CA SER A 53 5.27 23.51 18.51
C SER A 53 5.75 24.79 19.20
N GLN A 54 6.61 25.52 18.52
CA GLN A 54 7.04 26.82 19.00
C GLN A 54 5.88 27.81 19.05
N SER A 55 4.86 27.66 18.22
CA SER A 55 3.73 28.58 18.14
C SER A 55 2.85 28.51 19.41
N PHE A 56 2.52 27.34 19.96
CA PHE A 56 1.70 27.28 21.19
C PHE A 56 2.38 27.93 22.39
N LEU A 57 3.62 27.54 22.66
CA LEU A 57 4.39 28.12 23.78
C LEU A 57 4.66 29.59 23.61
N SER A 58 4.94 30.04 22.40
CA SER A 58 5.18 31.46 22.11
C SER A 58 3.90 32.28 22.32
N TYR A 59 2.75 31.79 21.81
CA TYR A 59 1.46 32.44 22.02
C TYR A 59 1.05 32.47 23.50
N TYR A 60 1.26 31.35 24.22
CA TYR A 60 0.97 31.29 25.65
C TYR A 60 1.83 32.29 26.43
N LYS A 61 3.14 32.35 26.21
CA LYS A 61 4.06 33.32 26.83
C LYS A 61 3.73 34.76 26.44
N GLU A 62 3.36 35.01 25.19
CA GLU A 62 2.93 36.36 24.77
C GLU A 62 1.67 36.80 25.55
N CYS A 63 0.68 35.90 25.70
CA CYS A 63 -0.51 36.17 26.48
C CYS A 63 -0.19 36.45 27.98
N GLU A 64 0.73 35.65 28.54
CA GLU A 64 1.21 35.82 29.93
C GLU A 64 1.91 37.15 30.14
N LEU A 65 2.86 37.50 29.28
CA LEU A 65 3.58 38.77 29.35
C LEU A 65 2.67 39.98 29.17
N ARG A 66 1.72 39.91 28.24
CA ARG A 66 0.79 40.99 27.97
C ARG A 66 -0.42 41.01 28.88
N LYS A 67 -0.62 39.98 29.69
CA LYS A 67 -1.81 39.76 30.55
C LYS A 67 -3.12 39.92 29.76
N LYS A 68 -3.13 39.37 28.54
CA LYS A 68 -4.28 39.43 27.62
C LYS A 68 -4.74 38.03 27.21
N LEU A 69 -6.04 37.88 27.01
CA LEU A 69 -6.63 36.68 26.48
C LEU A 69 -6.17 36.46 25.03
N PHE A 70 -5.99 35.22 24.68
CA PHE A 70 -5.64 34.84 23.31
C PHE A 70 -6.80 35.11 22.35
N ILE A 71 -6.47 35.54 21.14
CA ILE A 71 -7.37 35.67 20.00
C ILE A 71 -6.69 35.03 18.81
N ASP A 72 -7.32 34.02 18.23
CA ASP A 72 -6.81 33.32 17.08
C ASP A 72 -6.99 34.19 15.81
N ARG A 73 -5.88 34.70 15.27
CA ARG A 73 -5.89 35.56 14.09
C ARG A 73 -6.05 34.78 12.79
N GLU A 74 -5.73 33.48 12.79
CA GLU A 74 -5.87 32.61 11.62
C GLU A 74 -7.29 32.05 11.48
N PHE A 75 -8.00 31.94 12.62
CA PHE A 75 -9.39 31.50 12.67
C PHE A 75 -10.19 32.42 13.62
N PRO A 76 -10.33 33.71 13.27
CA PRO A 76 -10.90 34.72 14.15
C PRO A 76 -12.37 34.48 14.43
N PRO A 77 -12.92 34.98 15.54
CA PRO A 77 -14.34 34.90 15.88
C PRO A 77 -15.18 35.83 15.01
N THR A 78 -15.20 35.56 13.71
CA THR A 78 -15.90 36.35 12.68
C THR A 78 -16.67 35.46 11.73
N TYR A 79 -17.45 36.06 10.87
CA TYR A 79 -18.26 35.35 9.88
C TYR A 79 -17.42 34.50 8.91
N SER A 80 -16.18 34.91 8.59
CA SER A 80 -15.29 34.16 7.72
C SER A 80 -14.92 32.77 8.26
N SER A 81 -14.88 32.61 9.58
CA SER A 81 -14.64 31.31 10.23
C SER A 81 -15.88 30.41 10.26
N LEU A 82 -17.07 30.99 10.11
CA LEU A 82 -18.30 30.22 9.96
C LEU A 82 -18.46 29.71 8.53
N ILE A 83 -18.26 30.58 7.55
CA ILE A 83 -18.51 30.28 6.12
C ILE A 83 -17.36 30.80 5.26
N ASN A 84 -16.85 29.92 4.40
CA ASN A 84 -15.90 30.27 3.37
C ASN A 84 -16.49 30.01 1.99
N GLY A 85 -16.83 31.08 1.26
CA GLY A 85 -17.38 31.06 -0.10
C GLY A 85 -18.70 31.81 -0.24
N THR A 86 -19.05 32.16 -1.47
CA THR A 86 -20.20 33.01 -1.81
C THR A 86 -21.55 32.27 -1.86
N SER A 87 -21.54 30.95 -2.00
CA SER A 87 -22.72 30.12 -2.24
C SER A 87 -23.66 29.96 -1.02
N SER A 88 -23.26 30.32 0.17
CA SER A 88 -24.00 30.13 1.42
C SER A 88 -24.53 31.42 2.07
N LEU A 89 -24.35 32.57 1.41
CA LEU A 89 -24.75 33.89 1.95
C LEU A 89 -26.25 34.01 2.23
N ASN A 90 -27.07 33.20 1.60
CA ASN A 90 -28.56 33.24 1.77
C ASN A 90 -29.08 32.31 2.88
N ASN A 91 -28.22 31.57 3.58
CA ASN A 91 -28.67 30.66 4.63
C ASN A 91 -28.85 31.40 5.96
N ASN A 92 -30.10 31.57 6.41
CA ASN A 92 -30.48 32.29 7.63
C ASN A 92 -29.89 31.68 8.93
N LYS A 93 -29.43 30.42 8.91
CA LYS A 93 -28.85 29.78 10.10
C LYS A 93 -27.56 30.49 10.60
N TRP A 94 -26.75 31.00 9.68
CA TRP A 94 -25.47 31.61 10.00
C TRP A 94 -25.58 33.06 10.50
N LYS A 95 -26.65 33.77 10.10
CA LYS A 95 -26.86 35.18 10.45
C LYS A 95 -27.21 35.42 11.94
N LYS A 96 -27.64 34.35 12.64
CA LYS A 96 -28.03 34.41 14.04
C LYS A 96 -26.92 33.99 15.00
N ILE A 97 -25.73 33.74 14.48
CA ILE A 97 -24.59 33.26 15.28
C ILE A 97 -23.76 34.44 15.76
N ILE A 98 -23.49 34.47 17.05
CA ILE A 98 -22.56 35.39 17.69
C ILE A 98 -21.41 34.56 18.33
N TRP A 99 -20.30 35.19 18.53
CA TRP A 99 -19.14 34.55 19.17
C TRP A 99 -19.05 34.96 20.65
N ARG A 100 -18.93 33.96 21.53
CA ARG A 100 -18.75 34.20 22.96
C ARG A 100 -17.65 33.32 23.52
N ARG A 101 -16.91 33.83 24.50
CA ARG A 101 -15.97 33.01 25.25
C ARG A 101 -16.72 32.07 26.18
N ALA A 102 -16.15 30.88 26.44
CA ALA A 102 -16.74 29.90 27.33
C ALA A 102 -17.07 30.51 28.73
N SER A 103 -16.21 31.36 29.26
CA SER A 103 -16.40 32.08 30.55
C SER A 103 -17.57 33.07 30.56
N GLU A 104 -18.11 33.48 29.42
CA GLU A 104 -19.24 34.42 29.33
C GLU A 104 -20.60 33.74 29.53
N TYR A 105 -20.68 32.40 29.32
CA TYR A 105 -21.93 31.65 29.43
C TYR A 105 -21.83 30.40 30.33
N LEU A 106 -20.62 30.00 30.77
CA LEU A 106 -20.38 28.90 31.70
C LEU A 106 -19.72 29.46 32.95
N THR A 107 -20.30 29.24 34.13
CA THR A 107 -19.78 29.74 35.40
C THR A 107 -18.69 28.85 35.96
N GLN A 108 -18.82 27.55 35.85
CA GLN A 108 -17.82 26.56 36.24
C GLN A 108 -17.80 25.49 35.15
N TYR A 109 -16.62 25.28 34.55
CA TYR A 109 -16.47 24.30 33.49
C TYR A 109 -15.08 23.66 33.48
N THR A 110 -14.99 22.51 32.89
CA THR A 110 -13.76 21.75 32.64
C THR A 110 -13.58 21.47 31.15
N ILE A 111 -12.38 21.10 30.74
CA ILE A 111 -12.21 20.64 29.38
C ILE A 111 -12.95 19.30 29.22
N PHE A 112 -12.63 18.30 30.02
CA PHE A 112 -13.17 16.96 29.90
C PHE A 112 -14.17 16.62 31.01
N PRO A 113 -15.15 15.73 30.73
CA PRO A 113 -15.98 15.15 31.75
C PRO A 113 -15.16 14.18 32.63
N SER A 114 -15.64 13.88 33.83
CA SER A 114 -15.06 12.85 34.68
C SER A 114 -15.09 11.47 34.01
N LYS A 115 -16.17 11.17 33.29
CA LYS A 115 -16.35 9.97 32.47
C LYS A 115 -16.98 10.36 31.14
N PHE A 116 -16.43 9.82 30.03
CA PHE A 116 -17.07 10.00 28.73
C PHE A 116 -18.28 9.09 28.60
N THR A 117 -19.42 9.68 28.28
CA THR A 117 -20.68 8.97 28.06
C THR A 117 -21.19 9.32 26.66
N PRO A 118 -21.16 8.37 25.70
CA PRO A 118 -21.53 8.65 24.29
C PRO A 118 -22.89 9.36 24.13
N GLY A 119 -23.86 9.06 24.99
CA GLY A 119 -25.17 9.70 24.97
C GLY A 119 -25.21 11.16 25.42
N GLU A 120 -24.11 11.73 25.88
CA GLU A 120 -24.04 13.14 26.26
C GLU A 120 -23.68 14.05 25.10
N ILE A 121 -23.27 13.50 23.95
CA ILE A 121 -23.09 14.30 22.72
C ILE A 121 -24.46 14.75 22.23
N THR A 122 -24.53 16.03 21.91
CA THR A 122 -25.70 16.65 21.28
C THR A 122 -25.25 17.42 20.05
N GLN A 123 -25.78 17.08 18.88
CA GLN A 123 -25.58 17.81 17.66
C GLN A 123 -26.32 19.15 17.73
N GLY A 124 -25.69 20.22 17.25
CA GLY A 124 -26.30 21.52 17.09
C GLY A 124 -26.86 21.75 15.70
N VAL A 125 -26.80 23.00 15.22
CA VAL A 125 -27.31 23.37 13.89
C VAL A 125 -26.34 23.06 12.75
N LEU A 126 -25.12 22.61 13.05
CA LEU A 126 -24.13 22.17 12.06
C LEU A 126 -24.45 20.76 11.60
N ASN A 127 -24.34 20.48 10.29
CA ASN A 127 -24.64 19.17 9.72
C ASN A 127 -23.36 18.29 9.67
N ASP A 128 -22.72 18.13 10.80
CA ASP A 128 -21.47 17.41 11.00
C ASP A 128 -21.65 16.01 11.63
N ASN A 129 -22.80 15.40 11.39
CA ASN A 129 -23.22 14.14 11.97
C ASN A 129 -22.18 13.01 11.84
N ILE A 130 -21.46 12.93 10.72
CA ILE A 130 -20.41 11.92 10.53
C ILE A 130 -19.20 12.20 11.43
N PHE A 131 -18.81 13.45 11.59
CA PHE A 131 -17.76 13.84 12.55
C PHE A 131 -18.15 13.42 13.97
N LEU A 132 -19.37 13.69 14.39
CA LEU A 132 -19.86 13.29 15.71
C LEU A 132 -19.96 11.78 15.88
N SER A 133 -20.28 11.04 14.82
CA SER A 133 -20.26 9.56 14.85
C SER A 133 -18.85 9.02 15.12
N VAL A 134 -17.83 9.58 14.43
CA VAL A 134 -16.44 9.20 14.65
C VAL A 134 -15.98 9.58 16.06
N VAL A 135 -16.31 10.78 16.52
CA VAL A 135 -15.98 11.21 17.88
C VAL A 135 -16.65 10.31 18.93
N THR A 136 -17.90 9.89 18.69
CA THR A 136 -18.62 8.94 19.55
C THR A 136 -17.88 7.59 19.63
N ALA A 137 -17.36 7.10 18.51
CA ALA A 137 -16.54 5.89 18.51
C ALA A 137 -15.24 6.06 19.30
N LEU A 138 -14.60 7.23 19.21
CA LEU A 138 -13.39 7.55 19.97
C LEU A 138 -13.64 7.69 21.48
N MET A 139 -14.86 7.98 21.90
CA MET A 139 -15.20 8.04 23.34
C MET A 139 -15.09 6.68 24.03
N GLU A 140 -15.11 5.57 23.30
CA GLU A 140 -14.82 4.24 23.83
C GLU A 140 -13.31 4.09 24.17
N TYR A 141 -12.48 5.05 23.75
CA TYR A 141 -11.03 5.11 23.97
C TYR A 141 -10.62 6.44 24.65
N PRO A 142 -11.05 6.68 25.90
CA PRO A 142 -10.90 7.98 26.57
C PRO A 142 -9.46 8.47 26.67
N SER A 143 -8.52 7.56 26.92
CA SER A 143 -7.09 7.90 27.02
C SER A 143 -6.55 8.37 25.67
N PHE A 144 -6.93 7.71 24.57
CA PHE A 144 -6.55 8.12 23.23
C PHE A 144 -7.18 9.49 22.88
N LEU A 145 -8.49 9.64 23.12
CA LEU A 145 -9.20 10.88 22.83
C LEU A 145 -8.60 12.07 23.59
N LYS A 146 -8.26 11.90 24.87
CA LYS A 146 -7.56 12.97 25.64
C LYS A 146 -6.16 13.25 25.11
N SER A 147 -5.47 12.24 24.55
CA SER A 147 -4.08 12.40 24.11
C SER A 147 -3.93 13.30 22.87
N ILE A 148 -4.96 13.45 22.06
CA ILE A 148 -4.91 14.38 20.92
C ILE A 148 -4.96 15.86 21.33
N TYR A 149 -5.38 16.18 22.57
CA TYR A 149 -5.40 17.57 23.05
C TYR A 149 -4.03 17.97 23.58
N VAL A 150 -3.55 19.12 23.11
CA VAL A 150 -2.33 19.76 23.62
C VAL A 150 -2.56 20.28 25.02
N THR A 151 -3.75 20.87 25.25
CA THR A 151 -4.17 21.45 26.51
C THR A 151 -5.25 20.59 27.16
N GLN A 152 -5.04 20.18 28.41
CA GLN A 152 -5.93 19.25 29.11
C GLN A 152 -6.67 19.91 30.31
N GLU A 153 -6.34 21.14 30.64
CA GLU A 153 -6.95 21.91 31.72
C GLU A 153 -7.29 23.32 31.25
N ILE A 154 -8.27 23.93 31.93
CA ILE A 154 -8.63 25.32 31.71
C ILE A 154 -7.45 26.22 32.09
N ASN A 155 -7.18 27.21 31.25
CA ASN A 155 -6.11 28.16 31.50
C ASN A 155 -6.62 29.61 31.46
N ASN A 156 -5.85 30.51 32.09
CA ASN A 156 -6.22 31.93 32.29
C ASN A 156 -6.21 32.76 30.99
N TYR A 157 -5.71 32.20 29.88
CA TYR A 157 -5.55 32.97 28.64
C TYR A 157 -6.53 32.52 27.54
N GLY A 158 -7.34 31.47 27.79
CA GLY A 158 -8.30 30.97 26.85
C GLY A 158 -7.65 30.45 25.56
N ILE A 159 -6.47 29.84 25.64
CA ILE A 159 -5.73 29.27 24.54
C ILE A 159 -5.78 27.74 24.63
N TYR A 160 -6.23 27.09 23.57
CA TYR A 160 -6.38 25.64 23.50
C TYR A 160 -5.76 25.09 22.20
N GLY A 161 -5.44 23.82 22.21
CA GLY A 161 -4.87 23.18 21.02
C GLY A 161 -5.21 21.70 20.93
N VAL A 162 -5.31 21.23 19.69
CA VAL A 162 -5.54 19.83 19.33
C VAL A 162 -4.57 19.41 18.24
N ASN A 163 -4.06 18.19 18.36
CA ASN A 163 -3.23 17.55 17.34
C ASN A 163 -4.14 16.81 16.36
N LEU A 164 -4.11 17.17 15.10
CA LEU A 164 -4.80 16.48 14.03
C LEU A 164 -3.79 15.95 13.02
N CYS A 165 -4.06 14.76 12.46
CA CYS A 165 -3.26 14.21 11.39
C CYS A 165 -3.80 14.68 10.04
N LYS A 166 -3.11 15.61 9.42
CA LYS A 166 -3.44 16.09 8.08
C LYS A 166 -2.44 15.57 7.07
N GLU A 167 -2.92 14.74 6.14
CA GLU A 167 -2.10 14.24 5.04
C GLU A 167 -0.83 13.51 5.52
N GLY A 168 -1.00 12.62 6.49
CA GLY A 168 0.09 11.85 7.08
C GLY A 168 1.01 12.62 8.03
N LYS A 169 0.66 13.86 8.39
CA LYS A 169 1.43 14.67 9.34
C LYS A 169 0.58 15.10 10.52
N TYR A 170 1.10 14.96 11.73
CA TYR A 170 0.50 15.63 12.88
C TYR A 170 0.78 17.13 12.83
N ARG A 171 -0.27 17.93 12.99
CA ARG A 171 -0.23 19.37 13.06
C ARG A 171 -0.96 19.85 14.30
N HIS A 172 -0.40 20.89 14.96
CA HIS A 172 -1.05 21.56 16.07
C HIS A 172 -2.02 22.61 15.55
N TYR A 173 -3.28 22.48 15.93
CA TYR A 173 -4.28 23.50 15.68
C TYR A 173 -4.56 24.22 16.98
N ILE A 174 -4.11 25.47 17.07
CA ILE A 174 -4.25 26.34 18.25
C ILE A 174 -5.44 27.26 18.01
N ILE A 175 -6.30 27.39 18.98
CA ILE A 175 -7.51 28.20 18.93
C ILE A 175 -7.71 29.00 20.23
N ASP A 176 -8.51 30.05 20.15
CA ASP A 176 -9.08 30.69 21.30
C ASP A 176 -10.40 30.02 21.76
N ASP A 177 -10.92 30.43 22.90
CA ASP A 177 -12.14 29.91 23.51
C ASP A 177 -13.42 30.69 23.11
N TYR A 178 -13.38 31.40 21.97
CA TYR A 178 -14.60 31.92 21.37
C TYR A 178 -15.32 30.82 20.65
N PHE A 179 -16.56 30.52 21.05
CA PHE A 179 -17.39 29.51 20.39
C PHE A 179 -18.63 30.16 19.79
N PRO A 180 -19.17 29.57 18.68
CA PRO A 180 -20.42 30.02 18.06
C PRO A 180 -21.60 29.81 19.00
N CYS A 181 -22.35 30.84 19.27
CA CYS A 181 -23.53 30.85 20.14
C CYS A 181 -24.76 31.41 19.44
N ASP A 182 -25.93 30.98 19.87
CA ASP A 182 -27.19 31.56 19.43
C ASP A 182 -27.34 32.98 20.01
N ASN A 183 -27.73 33.94 19.17
CA ASN A 183 -27.84 35.35 19.57
C ASN A 183 -28.98 35.64 20.53
N LYS A 184 -30.00 34.78 20.64
CA LYS A 184 -31.13 34.94 21.55
C LYS A 184 -30.92 34.23 22.88
N LEU A 185 -30.40 32.97 22.80
CA LEU A 185 -30.25 32.10 23.98
C LEU A 185 -28.89 32.26 24.63
N SER A 186 -27.91 32.86 23.93
CA SER A 186 -26.52 33.03 24.41
C SER A 186 -25.86 31.71 24.83
N ILE A 187 -26.21 30.61 24.21
CA ILE A 187 -25.68 29.26 24.43
C ILE A 187 -25.08 28.74 23.14
N GLU A 188 -24.20 27.74 23.26
CA GLU A 188 -23.57 27.12 22.09
C GLU A 188 -24.63 26.62 21.12
N CYS A 189 -24.45 26.93 19.86
CA CYS A 189 -25.38 26.53 18.80
C CYS A 189 -24.87 25.32 17.99
N PHE A 190 -23.61 24.93 18.13
CA PHE A 190 -23.03 23.75 17.47
C PHE A 190 -22.99 22.55 18.43
N SER A 191 -22.06 21.63 18.25
CA SER A 191 -22.05 20.41 19.03
C SER A 191 -21.69 20.64 20.51
N LYS A 192 -22.26 19.81 21.39
CA LYS A 192 -22.06 19.87 22.83
C LYS A 192 -21.71 18.49 23.38
N GLY A 193 -20.78 18.44 24.32
CA GLY A 193 -20.50 17.28 25.14
C GLY A 193 -21.33 17.24 26.42
N ALA A 194 -20.80 16.61 27.48
CA ALA A 194 -21.37 16.63 28.80
C ALA A 194 -21.56 18.07 29.34
N LYS A 195 -22.53 18.26 30.22
CA LYS A 195 -22.80 19.58 30.81
C LYS A 195 -21.54 20.16 31.47
N ASN A 196 -21.33 21.44 31.26
CA ASN A 196 -20.17 22.17 31.75
C ASN A 196 -18.82 21.65 31.29
N THR A 197 -18.71 21.10 30.09
CA THR A 197 -17.45 20.73 29.45
C THR A 197 -17.33 21.37 28.07
N ILE A 198 -16.07 21.67 27.67
CA ILE A 198 -15.80 22.35 26.39
C ILE A 198 -14.91 21.53 25.44
N TRP A 199 -14.64 20.29 25.74
CA TRP A 199 -13.73 19.45 24.92
C TRP A 199 -14.24 19.29 23.48
N LEU A 200 -15.55 19.08 23.31
CA LEU A 200 -16.11 18.84 22.00
C LEU A 200 -16.10 20.12 21.14
N GLN A 201 -16.40 21.27 21.75
CA GLN A 201 -16.34 22.58 21.10
C GLN A 201 -14.90 22.91 20.67
N ILE A 202 -13.89 22.58 21.51
CA ILE A 202 -12.46 22.73 21.18
C ILE A 202 -12.13 21.86 19.97
N LEU A 203 -12.52 20.57 19.98
CA LEU A 203 -12.21 19.63 18.90
C LEU A 203 -12.87 20.06 17.58
N GLU A 204 -14.18 20.39 17.63
CA GLU A 204 -14.93 20.84 16.47
C GLU A 204 -14.36 22.13 15.88
N LYS A 205 -13.98 23.10 16.71
CA LYS A 205 -13.34 24.34 16.25
C LYS A 205 -11.97 24.13 15.64
N CYS A 206 -11.12 23.29 16.26
CA CYS A 206 -9.82 22.92 15.68
C CYS A 206 -9.99 22.20 14.34
N TYR A 207 -11.00 21.32 14.24
CA TYR A 207 -11.34 20.63 13.01
C TYR A 207 -11.83 21.59 11.93
N ALA A 208 -12.70 22.54 12.29
CA ALA A 208 -13.16 23.61 11.39
C ALA A 208 -11.98 24.50 10.94
N LYS A 209 -11.07 24.87 11.84
CA LYS A 209 -9.84 25.60 11.48
C LYS A 209 -8.98 24.81 10.48
N ALA A 210 -8.82 23.50 10.66
CA ALA A 210 -8.06 22.64 9.76
C ALA A 210 -8.63 22.62 8.33
N TYR A 211 -9.91 22.85 8.19
CA TYR A 211 -10.61 22.93 6.90
C TYR A 211 -10.95 24.36 6.43
N GLY A 212 -10.67 25.35 7.26
CA GLY A 212 -10.80 26.77 6.95
C GLY A 212 -12.13 27.42 7.33
N ALA A 213 -13.19 26.67 7.65
CA ALA A 213 -14.46 27.17 8.17
C ALA A 213 -15.34 26.05 8.73
N TYR A 214 -16.30 26.37 9.60
CA TYR A 214 -17.28 25.40 10.10
C TYR A 214 -18.16 24.81 8.98
N SER A 215 -18.56 25.60 8.00
CA SER A 215 -19.32 25.09 6.84
C SER A 215 -18.55 24.04 6.00
N LYS A 216 -17.24 23.94 6.18
CA LYS A 216 -16.38 23.01 5.44
C LYS A 216 -16.27 21.63 6.09
N ILE A 217 -16.78 21.46 7.32
CA ILE A 217 -16.75 20.16 8.01
C ILE A 217 -18.11 19.43 7.97
N GLU A 218 -19.08 19.92 7.23
CA GLU A 218 -20.37 19.27 6.95
C GLU A 218 -20.26 18.15 5.88
N PHE A 219 -19.09 17.50 5.73
CA PHE A 219 -18.88 16.46 4.74
C PHE A 219 -19.07 15.04 5.30
N LYS A 220 -19.30 14.08 4.41
CA LYS A 220 -19.68 12.71 4.74
C LYS A 220 -18.58 11.67 4.45
N ASN A 221 -17.31 11.98 4.73
CA ASN A 221 -16.19 11.07 4.50
C ASN A 221 -15.65 10.52 5.82
N ILE A 222 -16.07 9.29 6.18
CA ILE A 222 -15.67 8.62 7.42
C ILE A 222 -14.16 8.38 7.46
N ASP A 223 -13.56 7.93 6.36
CA ASP A 223 -12.13 7.60 6.30
C ASP A 223 -11.27 8.83 6.58
N LEU A 224 -11.65 9.96 6.01
CA LEU A 224 -10.95 11.22 6.19
C LEU A 224 -10.98 11.67 7.66
N ILE A 225 -12.16 11.59 8.29
CA ILE A 225 -12.34 12.03 9.69
C ILE A 225 -11.59 11.08 10.64
N LEU A 226 -11.73 9.76 10.44
CA LEU A 226 -11.00 8.77 11.23
C LEU A 226 -9.48 8.97 11.12
N HIS A 227 -8.98 9.15 9.91
CA HIS A 227 -7.56 9.38 9.68
C HIS A 227 -7.08 10.69 10.31
N ASP A 228 -7.83 11.79 10.13
CA ASP A 228 -7.47 13.09 10.69
C ASP A 228 -7.38 13.08 12.23
N LEU A 229 -8.23 12.26 12.88
CA LEU A 229 -8.25 12.15 14.35
C LEU A 229 -7.30 11.08 14.90
N THR A 230 -6.92 10.07 14.11
CA THR A 230 -6.19 8.90 14.64
C THR A 230 -4.84 8.64 13.99
N CYS A 231 -4.59 9.10 12.78
CA CYS A 231 -3.48 8.67 11.91
C CYS A 231 -3.40 7.15 11.68
N ALA A 232 -4.39 6.39 12.12
CA ALA A 232 -4.37 4.95 12.04
C ALA A 232 -4.83 4.45 10.66
N PRO A 233 -4.32 3.30 10.19
CA PRO A 233 -4.76 2.69 8.95
C PRO A 233 -6.22 2.27 8.99
N ILE A 234 -6.94 2.49 7.88
CA ILE A 234 -8.36 2.19 7.76
C ILE A 234 -8.59 1.17 6.66
N THR A 235 -9.27 0.08 6.99
CA THR A 235 -9.71 -0.93 6.02
C THR A 235 -11.21 -0.77 5.78
N THR A 236 -11.60 -0.70 4.51
CA THR A 236 -13.01 -0.77 4.11
C THR A 236 -13.37 -2.22 3.81
N LEU A 237 -14.49 -2.67 4.36
CA LEU A 237 -15.08 -3.97 4.08
C LEU A 237 -16.45 -3.77 3.45
N ASP A 238 -16.75 -4.65 2.50
CA ASP A 238 -18.08 -4.76 1.91
C ASP A 238 -18.93 -5.75 2.72
N ASN A 239 -20.22 -5.49 2.85
CA ASN A 239 -21.17 -6.35 3.56
C ASN A 239 -21.37 -7.72 2.87
N SER A 240 -21.09 -7.84 1.59
CA SER A 240 -21.20 -9.08 0.81
C SER A 240 -20.12 -10.11 1.12
N LEU A 241 -19.05 -9.73 1.85
CA LEU A 241 -17.96 -10.63 2.19
C LEU A 241 -18.45 -11.84 2.99
N LYS A 242 -18.17 -13.05 2.50
CA LYS A 242 -18.51 -14.31 3.19
C LYS A 242 -17.85 -14.40 4.56
N ASN A 243 -16.60 -13.94 4.69
CA ASN A 243 -15.83 -13.97 5.93
C ASN A 243 -15.93 -12.69 6.76
N LEU A 244 -16.96 -11.87 6.56
CA LEU A 244 -17.13 -10.60 7.28
C LEU A 244 -17.09 -10.79 8.79
N TYR A 245 -17.75 -11.85 9.31
CA TYR A 245 -17.80 -12.17 10.73
C TYR A 245 -16.40 -12.36 11.36
N ILE A 246 -15.48 -13.01 10.66
CA ILE A 246 -14.09 -13.22 11.15
C ILE A 246 -13.37 -11.88 11.26
N LYS A 247 -13.53 -11.03 10.26
CA LYS A 247 -12.88 -9.71 10.23
C LYS A 247 -13.41 -8.81 11.34
N LEU A 248 -14.72 -8.83 11.55
CA LEU A 248 -15.38 -8.07 12.60
C LEU A 248 -15.02 -8.60 14.00
N ASP A 249 -15.05 -9.90 14.23
CA ASP A 249 -14.67 -10.52 15.51
C ASP A 249 -13.18 -10.27 15.83
N SER A 250 -12.31 -10.39 14.83
CA SER A 250 -10.89 -10.04 14.97
C SER A 250 -10.68 -8.57 15.33
N ALA A 251 -11.40 -7.65 14.70
CA ALA A 251 -11.33 -6.23 15.00
C ALA A 251 -11.83 -5.92 16.42
N ASN A 252 -12.95 -6.56 16.83
CA ASN A 252 -13.51 -6.43 18.17
C ASN A 252 -12.55 -6.93 19.27
N LYS A 253 -11.93 -8.10 19.06
CA LYS A 253 -10.94 -8.67 19.98
C LYS A 253 -9.68 -7.77 20.12
N LYS A 254 -9.28 -7.13 19.02
CA LYS A 254 -8.14 -6.19 18.98
C LYS A 254 -8.51 -4.79 19.47
N LYS A 255 -9.77 -4.57 19.82
CA LYS A 255 -10.28 -3.26 20.21
C LYS A 255 -10.04 -2.16 19.17
N TRP A 256 -10.17 -2.51 17.88
CA TRP A 256 -10.15 -1.54 16.80
C TRP A 256 -11.51 -0.86 16.67
N ILE A 257 -11.50 0.37 16.16
CA ILE A 257 -12.76 1.10 15.90
C ILE A 257 -13.44 0.49 14.69
N ILE A 258 -14.73 0.17 14.83
CA ILE A 258 -15.59 -0.27 13.74
C ILE A 258 -16.71 0.74 13.55
N LEU A 259 -16.86 1.24 12.32
CA LEU A 259 -17.94 2.15 11.91
C LEU A 259 -18.66 1.56 10.70
N ALA A 260 -19.97 1.61 10.70
CA ALA A 260 -20.79 1.12 9.61
C ALA A 260 -21.73 2.22 9.08
N SER A 261 -21.84 2.37 7.76
CA SER A 261 -22.76 3.33 7.11
C SER A 261 -24.11 2.67 6.83
N ALA A 262 -25.19 3.29 7.29
CA ALA A 262 -26.54 2.85 6.98
C ALA A 262 -26.99 3.47 5.65
N GLY A 263 -27.28 2.60 4.66
CA GLY A 263 -27.91 2.92 3.37
C GLY A 263 -27.29 4.08 2.58
N ASP A 264 -26.66 3.77 1.45
CA ASP A 264 -26.09 4.77 0.54
C ASP A 264 -27.02 5.11 -0.66
N THR A 265 -28.16 4.43 -0.83
CA THR A 265 -29.04 4.59 -1.98
C THR A 265 -30.31 5.35 -1.64
N GLU A 266 -30.70 6.32 -2.48
CA GLU A 266 -31.94 7.11 -2.30
C GLU A 266 -33.21 6.25 -2.20
N SER A 267 -33.25 5.12 -2.91
CA SER A 267 -34.40 4.20 -2.94
C SER A 267 -34.67 3.44 -1.63
N GLY A 268 -33.70 3.39 -0.71
CA GLY A 268 -33.80 2.67 0.57
C GLY A 268 -34.01 3.58 1.79
N GLN A 269 -34.01 4.91 1.61
CA GLN A 269 -33.96 5.84 2.75
C GLN A 269 -35.26 5.84 3.60
N ASP A 270 -36.42 5.66 3.00
CA ASP A 270 -37.68 5.66 3.75
C ASP A 270 -37.84 4.36 4.56
N LEU A 271 -37.44 3.22 4.00
CA LEU A 271 -37.41 1.95 4.71
C LEU A 271 -36.50 2.01 5.95
N LEU A 272 -35.33 2.62 5.84
CA LEU A 272 -34.41 2.78 6.97
C LEU A 272 -35.02 3.62 8.10
N LYS A 273 -35.75 4.69 7.77
CA LYS A 273 -36.46 5.51 8.77
C LYS A 273 -37.55 4.72 9.47
N GLU A 274 -38.30 3.91 8.74
CA GLU A 274 -39.39 3.08 9.27
C GLU A 274 -38.89 2.06 10.28
N ILE A 275 -37.66 1.57 10.12
CA ILE A 275 -37.03 0.62 11.06
C ILE A 275 -36.14 1.29 12.12
N GLY A 276 -36.16 2.63 12.20
CA GLY A 276 -35.46 3.41 13.21
C GLY A 276 -33.98 3.66 12.92
N LEU A 277 -33.54 3.58 11.65
CA LEU A 277 -32.19 3.95 11.22
C LEU A 277 -32.19 5.25 10.43
N ILE A 278 -31.18 6.09 10.64
CA ILE A 278 -31.02 7.35 9.93
C ILE A 278 -30.15 7.13 8.68
N PRO A 279 -30.68 7.32 7.48
CA PRO A 279 -29.95 7.12 6.24
C PRO A 279 -28.71 8.01 6.13
N GLY A 280 -27.61 7.47 5.56
CA GLY A 280 -26.38 8.20 5.31
C GLY A 280 -25.60 8.56 6.58
N ASN A 281 -25.97 8.03 7.73
CA ASN A 281 -25.24 8.19 8.97
C ASN A 281 -24.29 7.01 9.21
N ALA A 282 -23.24 7.28 10.00
CA ALA A 282 -22.29 6.26 10.45
C ALA A 282 -22.58 5.85 11.88
N TYR A 283 -22.50 4.57 12.14
CA TYR A 283 -22.82 3.96 13.44
C TYR A 283 -21.59 3.20 13.96
N PRO A 284 -21.08 3.54 15.16
CA PRO A 284 -20.04 2.75 15.81
C PRO A 284 -20.54 1.37 16.25
N VAL A 285 -19.84 0.32 15.86
CA VAL A 285 -20.03 -1.04 16.38
C VAL A 285 -19.04 -1.24 17.51
N VAL A 286 -19.54 -1.34 18.74
CA VAL A 286 -18.68 -1.31 19.94
C VAL A 286 -18.38 -2.68 20.52
N ASN A 287 -19.28 -3.64 20.33
CA ASN A 287 -19.07 -5.02 20.76
C ASN A 287 -19.71 -6.00 19.77
N ILE A 288 -19.16 -7.20 19.74
CA ILE A 288 -19.68 -8.33 18.97
C ILE A 288 -19.71 -9.54 19.88
N PHE A 289 -20.86 -10.17 19.98
CA PHE A 289 -21.11 -11.30 20.85
C PHE A 289 -21.55 -12.52 20.04
N LYS A 290 -21.23 -13.70 20.51
CA LYS A 290 -21.87 -14.94 20.03
C LYS A 290 -23.20 -15.13 20.76
N ILE A 291 -24.27 -15.46 20.04
CA ILE A 291 -25.59 -15.74 20.65
C ILE A 291 -25.54 -17.08 21.37
N LYS A 292 -25.10 -18.14 20.71
CA LYS A 292 -24.86 -19.44 21.33
C LYS A 292 -23.40 -19.57 21.75
N ASN A 293 -23.12 -19.93 22.99
CA ASN A 293 -21.75 -20.03 23.50
C ASN A 293 -20.94 -21.14 22.87
N ASP A 294 -21.58 -22.25 22.54
CA ASP A 294 -21.03 -23.45 21.93
C ASP A 294 -20.92 -23.37 20.40
N PHE A 295 -21.40 -22.26 19.78
CA PHE A 295 -21.28 -22.08 18.35
C PHE A 295 -19.83 -21.84 17.94
N GLU A 296 -19.31 -22.75 17.13
CA GLU A 296 -18.02 -22.57 16.46
C GLU A 296 -18.23 -22.45 14.96
N PRO A 297 -17.86 -21.30 14.36
CA PRO A 297 -17.96 -21.15 12.91
C PRO A 297 -16.99 -22.07 12.19
N PRO A 298 -17.34 -22.55 10.97
CA PRO A 298 -16.46 -23.37 10.16
C PRO A 298 -15.06 -22.77 9.99
N LYS A 299 -14.03 -23.61 10.07
CA LYS A 299 -12.62 -23.17 9.94
C LYS A 299 -12.22 -22.91 8.49
N VAL A 300 -12.88 -23.55 7.52
CA VAL A 300 -12.60 -23.44 6.10
C VAL A 300 -13.64 -22.52 5.47
N ILE A 301 -13.20 -21.38 4.94
CA ILE A 301 -14.07 -20.30 4.45
C ILE A 301 -14.46 -20.49 2.98
N ASP A 302 -13.60 -21.12 2.19
CA ASP A 302 -13.77 -21.21 0.73
C ASP A 302 -14.94 -22.09 0.31
N ASN A 303 -15.42 -23.00 1.19
CA ASN A 303 -16.47 -23.97 0.93
C ASN A 303 -17.75 -23.75 1.75
N LEU A 304 -17.98 -22.53 2.28
CA LEU A 304 -19.21 -22.23 3.02
C LEU A 304 -20.41 -22.25 2.08
N ASP A 305 -21.39 -23.08 2.41
CA ASP A 305 -22.69 -23.12 1.74
C ASP A 305 -23.64 -22.02 2.30
N GLU A 306 -24.83 -21.90 1.69
CA GLU A 306 -25.81 -20.89 2.12
C GLU A 306 -26.32 -21.16 3.55
N LYS A 307 -26.41 -22.41 3.95
CA LYS A 307 -26.87 -22.81 5.28
C LYS A 307 -25.85 -22.44 6.35
N ASP A 308 -24.57 -22.69 6.09
CA ASP A 308 -23.47 -22.26 6.97
C ASP A 308 -23.47 -20.73 7.16
N ILE A 309 -23.66 -20.00 6.06
CA ILE A 309 -23.69 -18.52 6.08
C ILE A 309 -24.90 -18.03 6.89
N GLU A 310 -26.07 -18.63 6.74
CA GLU A 310 -27.28 -18.27 7.49
C GLU A 310 -27.13 -18.57 8.97
N GLU A 311 -26.55 -19.71 9.34
CA GLU A 311 -26.26 -20.07 10.71
C GLU A 311 -25.25 -19.11 11.35
N ILE A 312 -24.17 -18.76 10.66
CA ILE A 312 -23.20 -17.76 11.11
C ILE A 312 -23.90 -16.42 11.35
N ASN A 313 -24.64 -15.93 10.36
CA ASN A 313 -25.31 -14.62 10.41
C ASN A 313 -26.32 -14.53 11.57
N SER A 314 -26.95 -15.64 11.92
CA SER A 314 -27.92 -15.72 13.02
C SER A 314 -27.26 -15.87 14.41
N ASN A 315 -25.99 -16.26 14.49
CA ASN A 315 -25.28 -16.49 15.74
C ASN A 315 -24.38 -15.36 16.23
N TYR A 316 -24.28 -14.25 15.47
CA TYR A 316 -23.55 -13.07 15.91
C TYR A 316 -24.48 -11.90 16.20
N LEU A 317 -24.31 -11.29 17.37
CA LEU A 317 -25.04 -10.12 17.84
C LEU A 317 -24.08 -8.93 17.96
N LEU A 318 -24.42 -7.82 17.33
CA LEU A 318 -23.63 -6.59 17.31
C LEU A 318 -24.29 -5.55 18.23
N GLN A 319 -23.50 -4.92 19.09
CA GLN A 319 -23.90 -3.74 19.84
C GLN A 319 -23.46 -2.49 19.08
N ILE A 320 -24.41 -1.64 18.74
CA ILE A 320 -24.23 -0.48 17.87
C ILE A 320 -24.59 0.79 18.66
N ARG A 321 -23.72 1.80 18.62
CA ARG A 321 -23.97 3.09 19.27
C ARG A 321 -24.89 3.99 18.44
N ASN A 322 -25.77 4.69 19.15
CA ASN A 322 -26.62 5.74 18.60
C ASN A 322 -26.53 6.98 19.49
N HIS A 323 -25.87 8.06 19.03
CA HIS A 323 -25.72 9.29 19.80
C HIS A 323 -26.87 10.29 19.59
N TRP A 324 -27.74 10.04 18.58
CA TRP A 324 -28.87 10.95 18.31
C TRP A 324 -30.02 10.83 19.29
N LYS A 325 -30.08 9.78 20.13
CA LYS A 325 -31.12 9.52 21.15
C LYS A 325 -32.53 9.38 20.57
N LYS A 326 -32.65 9.29 19.26
CA LYS A 326 -33.91 9.12 18.50
C LYS A 326 -33.78 7.93 17.58
N ASP A 327 -34.92 7.43 17.13
CA ASP A 327 -34.96 6.42 16.06
C ASP A 327 -34.07 5.20 16.39
N LEU A 328 -34.47 4.44 17.39
CA LEU A 328 -33.81 3.19 17.74
C LEU A 328 -34.31 2.06 16.85
N TRP A 329 -33.43 1.15 16.52
CA TRP A 329 -33.72 -0.07 15.79
C TRP A 329 -35.01 -0.79 16.29
N LEU A 330 -35.92 -1.12 15.36
CA LEU A 330 -37.22 -1.73 15.64
C LEU A 330 -37.31 -3.19 15.24
N GLY A 331 -36.29 -3.75 14.62
CA GLY A 331 -36.26 -5.18 14.23
C GLY A 331 -35.86 -6.14 15.36
N ASP A 332 -35.36 -7.29 14.96
CA ASP A 332 -34.90 -8.33 15.90
C ASP A 332 -33.82 -7.80 16.86
N TRP A 333 -33.88 -8.24 18.13
CA TRP A 333 -32.98 -7.73 19.19
C TRP A 333 -33.18 -6.25 19.55
N SER A 334 -34.26 -5.61 19.09
CA SER A 334 -34.69 -4.32 19.64
C SER A 334 -35.08 -4.44 21.12
N SER A 335 -35.31 -3.32 21.79
CA SER A 335 -35.63 -3.30 23.23
C SER A 335 -36.88 -4.11 23.61
N GLY A 336 -37.83 -4.23 22.68
CA GLY A 336 -39.06 -5.01 22.85
C GLY A 336 -39.02 -6.42 22.25
N SER A 337 -37.91 -6.87 21.74
CA SER A 337 -37.80 -8.17 21.05
C SER A 337 -37.95 -9.34 22.02
N MET A 338 -38.67 -10.38 21.62
CA MET A 338 -38.79 -11.63 22.36
C MET A 338 -37.53 -12.49 22.33
N ASN A 339 -36.56 -12.14 21.52
CA ASN A 339 -35.26 -12.85 21.44
C ASN A 339 -34.41 -12.68 22.71
N TRP A 340 -34.73 -11.70 23.57
CA TRP A 340 -34.00 -11.45 24.80
C TRP A 340 -34.31 -12.47 25.89
N THR A 341 -33.31 -13.29 26.18
CA THR A 341 -33.30 -14.12 27.39
C THR A 341 -32.56 -13.42 28.53
N GLU A 342 -32.86 -13.76 29.79
CA GLU A 342 -32.15 -13.18 30.95
C GLU A 342 -30.63 -13.50 30.90
N GLU A 343 -30.27 -14.66 30.38
CA GLU A 343 -28.90 -15.05 30.19
C GLU A 343 -28.19 -14.11 29.18
N MET A 344 -28.80 -13.83 28.01
CA MET A 344 -28.27 -12.94 27.02
C MET A 344 -28.15 -11.50 27.53
N LYS A 345 -29.20 -11.01 28.21
CA LYS A 345 -29.18 -9.68 28.83
C LYS A 345 -27.99 -9.51 29.77
N LYS A 346 -27.78 -10.50 30.64
CA LYS A 346 -26.63 -10.50 31.58
C LYS A 346 -25.31 -10.57 30.85
N ARG A 347 -25.17 -11.39 29.81
CA ARG A 347 -23.95 -11.58 29.02
C ARG A 347 -23.50 -10.33 28.30
N VAL A 348 -24.42 -9.61 27.67
CA VAL A 348 -24.10 -8.38 26.91
C VAL A 348 -24.13 -7.11 27.77
N GLY A 349 -24.47 -7.22 29.06
CA GLY A 349 -24.65 -6.05 29.91
C GLY A 349 -25.82 -5.18 29.46
N TYR A 350 -26.96 -5.80 29.13
CA TYR A 350 -28.12 -5.11 28.57
C TYR A 350 -28.73 -4.13 29.56
N GLU A 351 -28.80 -2.86 29.17
CA GLU A 351 -29.51 -1.83 29.93
C GLU A 351 -30.81 -1.46 29.20
N SER A 352 -31.95 -1.84 29.77
CA SER A 352 -33.29 -1.70 29.16
C SER A 352 -33.67 -0.26 28.82
N ASN A 353 -33.07 0.73 29.49
CA ASN A 353 -33.36 2.14 29.32
C ASN A 353 -32.25 2.90 28.52
N SER A 354 -31.25 2.18 28.01
CA SER A 354 -30.18 2.82 27.24
C SER A 354 -30.70 3.27 25.89
N LYS A 355 -30.82 4.58 25.71
CA LYS A 355 -31.11 5.19 24.40
C LYS A 355 -29.87 5.42 23.54
N ASN A 356 -28.71 4.97 24.01
CA ASN A 356 -27.41 5.28 23.43
C ASN A 356 -26.85 4.12 22.62
N SER A 357 -27.49 2.96 22.64
CA SER A 357 -27.11 1.79 21.86
C SER A 357 -28.32 0.88 21.60
N PHE A 358 -28.21 0.11 20.55
CA PHE A 358 -29.14 -0.95 20.20
C PHE A 358 -28.36 -2.19 19.77
N TYR A 359 -29.06 -3.30 19.65
CA TYR A 359 -28.49 -4.57 19.26
C TYR A 359 -29.12 -5.09 17.98
N MET A 360 -28.33 -5.76 17.16
CA MET A 360 -28.75 -6.26 15.87
C MET A 360 -27.97 -7.56 15.55
N ASN A 361 -28.61 -8.57 14.97
CA ASN A 361 -27.91 -9.75 14.48
C ASN A 361 -27.08 -9.42 13.22
N LEU A 362 -26.14 -10.27 12.87
CA LEU A 362 -25.27 -10.04 11.71
C LEU A 362 -26.03 -10.10 10.37
N LYS A 363 -27.14 -10.87 10.30
CA LYS A 363 -28.00 -10.94 9.10
C LYS A 363 -28.59 -9.58 8.77
N ASP A 364 -29.24 -8.96 9.75
CA ASP A 364 -29.84 -7.64 9.61
C ASP A 364 -28.77 -6.56 9.40
N PHE A 365 -27.65 -6.66 10.10
CA PHE A 365 -26.51 -5.76 9.91
C PHE A 365 -26.02 -5.79 8.47
N LYS A 366 -25.82 -6.95 7.86
CA LYS A 366 -25.42 -7.07 6.45
C LYS A 366 -26.48 -6.55 5.48
N HIS A 367 -27.76 -6.58 5.88
CA HIS A 367 -28.83 -6.09 5.04
C HIS A 367 -28.90 -4.56 5.00
N TYR A 368 -28.73 -3.90 6.17
CA TYR A 368 -28.95 -2.47 6.30
C TYR A 368 -27.68 -1.60 6.24
N PHE A 369 -26.51 -2.20 6.41
CA PHE A 369 -25.22 -1.51 6.38
C PHE A 369 -24.37 -1.96 5.19
N SER A 370 -24.00 -1.03 4.32
CA SER A 370 -23.33 -1.33 3.05
C SER A 370 -21.80 -1.32 3.16
N LYS A 371 -21.25 -0.35 3.88
CA LYS A 371 -19.81 -0.15 4.02
C LYS A 371 -19.40 -0.16 5.48
N ILE A 372 -18.41 -0.98 5.79
CA ILE A 372 -17.87 -1.13 7.14
C ILE A 372 -16.41 -0.65 7.13
N LYS A 373 -16.09 0.28 8.02
CA LYS A 373 -14.76 0.84 8.20
C LYS A 373 -14.15 0.30 9.47
N ILE A 374 -12.97 -0.29 9.37
CA ILE A 374 -12.18 -0.74 10.51
C ILE A 374 -10.94 0.14 10.61
N CYS A 375 -10.88 0.96 11.65
CA CYS A 375 -9.73 1.80 11.96
C CYS A 375 -8.85 1.07 13.00
N LYS A 376 -7.63 0.77 12.61
CA LYS A 376 -6.68 -0.06 13.37
C LYS A 376 -5.89 0.77 14.37
N ILE A 377 -6.58 1.34 15.35
CA ILE A 377 -5.92 2.10 16.41
C ILE A 377 -5.13 1.18 17.36
N PHE A 378 -3.98 1.68 17.78
CA PHE A 378 -3.17 1.10 18.84
C PHE A 378 -2.78 2.23 19.79
N PRO A 379 -3.42 2.37 20.95
CA PRO A 379 -3.26 3.54 21.83
C PRO A 379 -1.82 3.81 22.30
N ASN A 380 -0.97 2.79 22.26
CA ASN A 380 0.43 2.87 22.68
C ASN A 380 1.42 2.92 21.50
N ASN A 381 0.94 2.89 20.26
CA ASN A 381 1.84 2.89 19.10
C ASN A 381 2.45 4.27 18.86
N LEU A 382 3.68 4.21 18.40
CA LEU A 382 4.47 5.37 18.05
C LEU A 382 4.23 5.73 16.59
N TYR A 383 4.08 7.01 16.32
CA TYR A 383 3.93 7.56 14.99
C TYR A 383 5.16 8.35 14.59
N ASN A 384 5.70 8.08 13.41
CA ASN A 384 6.77 8.86 12.82
C ASN A 384 6.46 9.14 11.35
N TYR A 385 7.01 10.20 10.78
CA TYR A 385 6.80 10.53 9.38
C TYR A 385 7.99 11.27 8.77
N LEU A 386 8.13 11.11 7.45
CA LEU A 386 9.09 11.81 6.62
C LEU A 386 8.36 12.44 5.42
N THR A 387 8.63 13.71 5.15
CA THR A 387 8.11 14.38 3.96
C THR A 387 9.08 14.21 2.82
N ILE A 388 8.59 13.72 1.69
CA ILE A 388 9.36 13.42 0.49
C ILE A 388 8.98 14.44 -0.58
N GLN A 389 9.96 15.19 -1.09
CA GLN A 389 9.79 16.07 -2.26
C GLN A 389 9.88 15.22 -3.53
N GLN A 390 8.80 14.54 -3.86
CA GLN A 390 8.79 13.61 -4.98
C GLN A 390 8.45 14.33 -6.28
N LYS A 391 9.31 14.16 -7.28
CA LYS A 391 9.02 14.59 -8.65
C LYS A 391 8.15 13.55 -9.33
N VAL A 392 7.29 14.01 -10.23
CA VAL A 392 6.44 13.14 -11.04
C VAL A 392 7.30 12.20 -11.89
N ASP A 393 6.85 10.95 -12.03
CA ASP A 393 7.56 9.88 -12.75
C ASP A 393 8.99 9.59 -12.25
N SER A 394 9.29 9.96 -11.02
CA SER A 394 10.51 9.59 -10.32
C SER A 394 10.22 8.78 -9.07
N TYR A 395 11.24 8.14 -8.52
CA TYR A 395 11.14 7.41 -7.26
C TYR A 395 11.96 8.07 -6.17
N SER A 396 11.68 7.75 -4.92
CA SER A 396 12.52 8.05 -3.77
C SER A 396 12.82 6.79 -2.98
N LEU A 397 13.98 6.77 -2.32
CA LEU A 397 14.41 5.68 -1.47
C LEU A 397 14.51 6.18 -0.04
N ILE A 398 13.89 5.45 0.87
CA ILE A 398 13.86 5.79 2.29
C ILE A 398 14.41 4.61 3.09
N LYS A 399 15.31 4.90 4.00
CA LYS A 399 15.77 3.98 5.02
C LYS A 399 14.86 4.04 6.22
N LEU A 400 14.38 2.90 6.66
CA LEU A 400 13.64 2.70 7.89
C LEU A 400 14.49 1.82 8.81
N THR A 401 14.80 2.32 10.01
CA THR A 401 15.65 1.62 10.99
C THR A 401 14.87 1.30 12.24
N ILE A 402 14.94 0.04 12.68
CA ILE A 402 14.37 -0.45 13.93
C ILE A 402 15.47 -0.99 14.82
N LYS A 403 15.60 -0.41 16.01
CA LYS A 403 16.63 -0.75 17.00
C LYS A 403 16.13 -1.66 18.10
N SER A 404 14.81 -1.75 18.31
CA SER A 404 14.20 -2.54 19.38
C SER A 404 14.30 -4.04 19.09
N GLU A 405 14.61 -4.82 20.10
CA GLU A 405 14.64 -6.28 20.02
C GLU A 405 13.21 -6.86 19.91
N GLY A 406 13.10 -8.00 19.23
CA GLY A 406 11.83 -8.71 19.06
C GLY A 406 11.06 -8.32 17.80
N ASN A 407 9.92 -8.99 17.60
CA ASN A 407 9.04 -8.76 16.47
C ASN A 407 8.07 -7.63 16.78
N ASN A 408 8.18 -6.52 16.08
CA ASN A 408 7.37 -5.33 16.26
C ASN A 408 6.27 -5.24 15.18
N LYS A 409 5.02 -5.23 15.59
CA LYS A 409 3.92 -5.00 14.67
C LYS A 409 3.83 -3.52 14.32
N GLY A 410 3.59 -3.23 13.05
CA GLY A 410 3.43 -1.86 12.61
C GLY A 410 2.85 -1.75 11.21
N TYR A 411 2.66 -0.51 10.80
CA TYR A 411 2.20 -0.15 9.47
C TYR A 411 3.14 0.89 8.88
N VAL A 412 3.35 0.78 7.58
CA VAL A 412 3.98 1.82 6.76
C VAL A 412 2.93 2.34 5.81
N ALA A 413 2.78 3.65 5.74
CA ALA A 413 1.81 4.31 4.88
C ALA A 413 2.50 5.38 4.01
N LEU A 414 2.03 5.50 2.77
CA LEU A 414 2.43 6.55 1.84
C LEU A 414 1.22 7.41 1.51
N SER A 415 1.26 8.69 1.91
CA SER A 415 0.17 9.65 1.73
C SER A 415 0.54 10.71 0.70
N GLN A 416 -0.45 11.14 -0.10
CA GLN A 416 -0.34 12.27 -1.02
C GLN A 416 -0.80 13.56 -0.34
N ILE A 417 -0.04 14.65 -0.47
CA ILE A 417 -0.43 15.96 0.00
C ILE A 417 -1.20 16.70 -1.08
N SER A 418 -2.40 17.15 -0.77
CA SER A 418 -3.17 18.01 -1.65
C SER A 418 -2.79 19.47 -1.48
N ASN A 419 -2.19 20.10 -2.48
CA ASN A 419 -1.87 21.52 -2.46
C ASN A 419 -3.10 22.44 -2.54
N LYS A 420 -4.29 21.89 -2.77
CA LYS A 420 -5.53 22.66 -2.84
C LYS A 420 -6.25 22.58 -1.50
N LYS A 421 -6.63 23.72 -0.94
CA LYS A 421 -7.70 23.85 0.07
C LYS A 421 -9.06 23.41 -0.51
N ALA A 422 -9.03 22.36 -1.35
CA ALA A 422 -10.16 21.85 -2.09
C ALA A 422 -10.94 20.88 -1.20
N PHE A 423 -12.25 20.80 -1.45
CA PHE A 423 -13.13 19.84 -0.81
C PHE A 423 -12.65 18.41 -1.04
N PRO A 424 -12.78 17.54 -0.02
CA PRO A 424 -12.35 16.14 -0.11
C PRO A 424 -12.94 15.34 -1.28
N ASN A 425 -14.07 15.77 -1.81
CA ASN A 425 -14.82 15.03 -2.85
C ASN A 425 -14.35 15.28 -4.29
N ASN A 426 -13.44 16.23 -4.53
CA ASN A 426 -13.01 16.63 -5.88
C ASN A 426 -11.49 16.56 -6.08
N ILE A 427 -10.78 15.76 -5.29
CA ILE A 427 -9.33 15.60 -5.44
C ILE A 427 -9.04 14.34 -6.27
N ASN A 428 -8.50 14.53 -7.47
CA ASN A 428 -7.94 13.44 -8.25
C ASN A 428 -6.54 13.12 -7.72
N PHE A 429 -6.41 12.00 -7.02
CA PHE A 429 -5.12 11.50 -6.58
C PHE A 429 -4.35 10.85 -7.73
N GLY A 430 -3.03 10.99 -7.72
CA GLY A 430 -2.13 10.25 -8.58
C GLY A 430 -2.01 8.79 -8.14
N ILE A 431 -1.42 7.96 -8.99
CA ILE A 431 -1.06 6.59 -8.61
C ILE A 431 0.23 6.64 -7.81
N ILE A 432 0.18 6.13 -6.59
CA ILE A 432 1.34 5.94 -5.73
C ILE A 432 1.68 4.47 -5.60
N ARG A 433 2.98 4.18 -5.52
CA ARG A 433 3.53 2.85 -5.25
C ARG A 433 4.48 2.89 -4.08
N MET A 434 4.45 1.83 -3.31
CA MET A 434 5.36 1.61 -2.19
C MET A 434 5.82 0.16 -2.24
N ILE A 435 7.13 -0.06 -2.14
CA ILE A 435 7.74 -1.39 -2.02
C ILE A 435 8.61 -1.39 -0.77
N ILE A 436 8.50 -2.40 0.05
CA ILE A 436 9.24 -2.54 1.28
C ILE A 436 10.12 -3.77 1.19
N CYS A 437 11.41 -3.57 1.38
CA CYS A 437 12.43 -4.61 1.40
C CYS A 437 13.22 -4.54 2.70
N LYS A 438 13.67 -5.69 3.23
CA LYS A 438 14.69 -5.72 4.27
C LYS A 438 16.05 -5.47 3.63
N LEU A 439 16.83 -4.57 4.18
CA LEU A 439 18.20 -4.29 3.74
C LEU A 439 19.14 -5.25 4.48
N ILE A 440 19.58 -6.31 3.80
CA ILE A 440 20.40 -7.37 4.40
C ILE A 440 21.85 -6.92 4.56
N SER A 441 22.37 -6.26 3.54
CA SER A 441 23.69 -5.66 3.55
C SER A 441 23.74 -4.41 2.68
N SER A 442 24.63 -3.49 3.02
CA SER A 442 24.86 -2.28 2.24
C SER A 442 26.30 -1.83 2.39
N ASN A 443 26.98 -1.58 1.26
CA ASN A 443 28.29 -0.96 1.18
C ASN A 443 28.23 0.22 0.23
N GLU A 444 27.99 1.42 0.76
CA GLU A 444 27.82 2.64 -0.03
C GLU A 444 29.07 2.99 -0.85
N LYS A 445 30.26 2.64 -0.36
CA LYS A 445 31.53 2.93 -1.08
C LYS A 445 31.62 2.16 -2.39
N ASN A 446 31.20 0.92 -2.41
CA ASN A 446 31.22 0.05 -3.59
C ASN A 446 29.86 0.07 -4.34
N LYS A 447 28.84 0.74 -3.81
CA LYS A 447 27.47 0.71 -4.32
C LYS A 447 26.89 -0.71 -4.40
N GLU A 448 27.30 -1.58 -3.47
CA GLU A 448 26.83 -2.96 -3.36
C GLU A 448 25.81 -3.06 -2.24
N TYR A 449 24.72 -3.77 -2.48
CA TYR A 449 23.66 -3.97 -1.48
C TYR A 449 22.86 -5.23 -1.80
N THR A 450 22.28 -5.81 -0.76
CA THR A 450 21.41 -6.98 -0.86
C THR A 450 20.06 -6.68 -0.22
N LEU A 451 18.99 -6.99 -0.93
CA LEU A 451 17.63 -6.77 -0.48
C LEU A 451 16.87 -8.10 -0.34
N ASP A 452 15.97 -8.18 0.62
CA ASP A 452 14.93 -9.20 0.69
C ASP A 452 13.56 -8.52 0.53
N TYR A 453 12.87 -8.81 -0.56
CA TYR A 453 11.53 -8.27 -0.84
C TYR A 453 10.53 -8.79 0.19
N ILE A 454 9.74 -7.88 0.75
CA ILE A 454 8.70 -8.19 1.73
C ILE A 454 7.32 -8.02 1.12
N VAL A 455 6.96 -6.82 0.70
CA VAL A 455 5.64 -6.48 0.19
C VAL A 455 5.68 -5.20 -0.62
N GLY A 456 4.76 -5.09 -1.59
CA GLY A 456 4.50 -3.87 -2.31
C GLY A 456 3.01 -3.59 -2.43
N LYS A 457 2.68 -2.33 -2.70
CA LYS A 457 1.30 -1.88 -2.92
C LYS A 457 1.24 -0.71 -3.89
N MET A 458 0.17 -0.69 -4.68
CA MET A 458 -0.21 0.40 -5.57
C MET A 458 -1.63 0.84 -5.25
N GLY A 459 -1.88 2.15 -5.37
CA GLY A 459 -3.23 2.70 -5.22
C GLY A 459 -3.34 4.10 -5.82
N GLN A 460 -4.57 4.54 -6.06
CA GLN A 460 -4.92 5.88 -6.53
C GLN A 460 -5.78 6.60 -5.48
N GLU A 461 -5.44 6.37 -4.26
CA GLU A 461 -6.12 6.90 -3.08
C GLU A 461 -5.24 7.97 -2.43
N ARG A 462 -5.81 8.70 -1.48
CA ARG A 462 -5.06 9.64 -0.65
C ARG A 462 -3.88 8.97 0.05
N GLU A 463 -4.05 7.72 0.48
CA GLU A 463 -3.08 6.97 1.23
C GLU A 463 -3.14 5.48 0.91
N ILE A 464 -1.99 4.88 0.71
CA ILE A 464 -1.82 3.42 0.72
C ILE A 464 -1.01 3.02 1.94
N TYR A 465 -1.27 1.85 2.51
CA TYR A 465 -0.52 1.33 3.65
C TYR A 465 -0.39 -0.19 3.61
N GLU A 466 0.68 -0.68 4.24
CA GLU A 466 0.90 -2.11 4.48
C GLU A 466 1.24 -2.39 5.94
N GLY A 467 0.69 -3.50 6.44
CA GLY A 467 0.99 -4.00 7.79
C GLY A 467 2.14 -4.97 7.76
N ILE A 468 3.12 -4.75 8.62
CA ILE A 468 4.35 -5.54 8.65
C ILE A 468 4.68 -5.96 10.08
N ILE A 469 5.25 -7.14 10.22
CA ILE A 469 5.97 -7.55 11.43
C ILE A 469 7.44 -7.23 11.18
N PHE A 470 7.94 -6.22 11.84
CA PHE A 470 9.33 -5.79 11.71
C PHE A 470 10.23 -6.56 12.66
N GLU A 471 11.30 -7.09 12.13
CA GLU A 471 12.47 -7.53 12.90
C GLU A 471 13.44 -6.36 13.10
N PRO A 472 14.33 -6.40 14.09
CA PRO A 472 15.38 -5.40 14.23
C PRO A 472 16.24 -5.31 12.95
N GLY A 473 16.67 -4.11 12.61
CA GLY A 473 17.53 -3.86 11.45
C GLY A 473 17.02 -2.75 10.53
N ASP A 474 17.61 -2.72 9.36
CA ASP A 474 17.36 -1.70 8.35
C ASP A 474 16.43 -2.24 7.25
N TYR A 475 15.57 -1.36 6.77
CA TYR A 475 14.67 -1.61 5.64
C TYR A 475 14.85 -0.50 4.61
N LEU A 476 14.72 -0.86 3.34
CA LEU A 476 14.65 0.08 2.24
C LEU A 476 13.21 0.13 1.73
N ILE A 477 12.68 1.35 1.65
CA ILE A 477 11.36 1.62 1.12
C ILE A 477 11.52 2.40 -0.18
N PHE A 478 11.08 1.78 -1.28
CA PHE A 478 10.96 2.43 -2.58
C PHE A 478 9.57 3.06 -2.68
N THR A 479 9.51 4.34 -3.05
CA THR A 479 8.25 5.07 -3.28
C THR A 479 8.24 5.72 -4.64
N GLU A 480 7.09 5.68 -5.32
CA GLU A 480 6.90 6.29 -6.61
C GLU A 480 5.55 7.00 -6.69
N LEU A 481 5.51 8.15 -7.36
CA LEU A 481 4.31 8.89 -7.69
C LEU A 481 4.22 9.01 -9.22
N ASN A 482 3.20 8.38 -9.81
CA ASN A 482 2.86 8.57 -11.22
C ASN A 482 1.72 9.57 -11.29
N LYS A 483 1.97 10.64 -11.92
CA LYS A 483 1.29 11.62 -12.64
C LYS A 483 -0.11 12.16 -12.42
N ASN A 484 -0.33 13.31 -12.83
CA ASN A 484 -1.35 14.29 -13.21
C ASN A 484 -1.60 15.43 -12.23
N ILE A 485 -0.90 15.50 -11.13
CA ILE A 485 -0.90 16.66 -10.25
C ILE A 485 0.54 17.14 -10.18
N ALA A 486 0.76 18.46 -10.37
CA ALA A 486 2.08 19.07 -10.26
C ALA A 486 2.84 18.58 -9.03
N ASP A 487 4.17 18.57 -9.10
CA ASP A 487 5.09 18.18 -8.04
C ASP A 487 4.51 18.40 -6.64
N SER A 488 3.88 17.37 -6.10
CA SER A 488 3.28 17.42 -4.77
C SER A 488 4.10 16.54 -3.84
N PRO A 489 4.48 17.05 -2.67
CA PRO A 489 5.18 16.22 -1.72
C PRO A 489 4.30 15.04 -1.28
N THR A 490 4.95 13.90 -1.03
CA THR A 490 4.34 12.75 -0.38
C THR A 490 4.84 12.64 1.05
N VAL A 491 4.13 11.92 1.88
CA VAL A 491 4.52 11.64 3.26
C VAL A 491 4.58 10.14 3.46
N LEU A 492 5.76 9.65 3.79
CA LEU A 492 5.92 8.31 4.33
C LEU A 492 5.73 8.37 5.83
N SER A 493 4.81 7.59 6.37
CA SER A 493 4.57 7.52 7.80
C SER A 493 4.63 6.09 8.31
N THR A 494 4.92 5.95 9.61
CA THR A 494 4.96 4.67 10.30
C THR A 494 4.13 4.73 11.56
N TYR A 495 3.42 3.65 11.85
CA TYR A 495 2.59 3.48 13.03
C TYR A 495 2.93 2.12 13.66
N SER A 496 3.68 2.09 14.76
CA SER A 496 4.28 0.86 15.28
C SER A 496 4.40 0.82 16.80
N GLU A 497 4.58 -0.38 17.34
CA GLU A 497 4.83 -0.61 18.77
C GLU A 497 6.19 -0.10 19.22
N SER A 498 7.13 0.09 18.29
CA SER A 498 8.49 0.52 18.57
C SER A 498 8.87 1.77 17.80
N GLN A 499 9.88 2.47 18.31
CA GLN A 499 10.42 3.65 17.64
C GLN A 499 11.09 3.25 16.33
N ILE A 500 10.68 3.91 15.26
CA ILE A 500 11.22 3.77 13.91
C ILE A 500 11.93 5.07 13.54
N GLU A 501 13.13 4.98 13.00
CA GLU A 501 13.85 6.10 12.41
C GLU A 501 13.67 6.09 10.90
N LEU A 502 13.40 7.24 10.30
CA LEU A 502 13.23 7.42 8.86
C LEU A 502 14.26 8.42 8.35
N SER A 503 14.92 8.08 7.24
CA SER A 503 15.84 8.99 6.54
C SER A 503 15.79 8.74 5.04
N GLU A 504 15.94 9.78 4.24
CA GLU A 504 16.03 9.67 2.79
C GLU A 504 17.41 9.13 2.40
N LEU A 505 17.45 8.24 1.40
CA LEU A 505 18.66 7.65 0.85
C LEU A 505 19.02 8.33 -0.48
N ASP A 506 20.31 8.48 -0.71
CA ASP A 506 20.82 8.90 -2.01
C ASP A 506 20.68 7.74 -3.02
N LYS A 507 19.93 7.98 -4.09
CA LYS A 507 19.65 7.01 -5.16
C LYS A 507 20.91 6.51 -5.85
N ASP A 508 21.94 7.36 -5.94
CA ASP A 508 23.19 7.05 -6.62
C ASP A 508 23.99 5.94 -5.94
N ASN A 509 23.68 5.65 -4.67
CA ASN A 509 24.26 4.54 -3.92
C ASN A 509 23.53 3.21 -4.16
N TYR A 510 22.38 3.21 -4.85
CA TYR A 510 21.52 2.05 -5.09
C TYR A 510 21.23 1.88 -6.59
N PRO A 511 22.26 1.59 -7.42
CA PRO A 511 22.06 1.39 -8.87
C PRO A 511 21.19 0.15 -9.11
N ASN A 512 20.43 0.17 -10.20
CA ASN A 512 19.56 -0.93 -10.64
C ASN A 512 18.56 -1.41 -9.56
N ILE A 513 18.02 -0.45 -8.78
CA ILE A 513 17.20 -0.75 -7.58
C ILE A 513 16.03 -1.69 -7.88
N LEU A 514 15.28 -1.44 -8.96
CA LEU A 514 14.13 -2.28 -9.32
C LEU A 514 14.56 -3.70 -9.73
N GLU A 515 15.68 -3.83 -10.43
CA GLU A 515 16.24 -5.14 -10.81
C GLU A 515 16.60 -5.95 -9.57
N ASN A 516 17.26 -5.33 -8.59
CA ASN A 516 17.63 -5.99 -7.33
C ASN A 516 16.42 -6.37 -6.48
N ILE A 517 15.42 -5.48 -6.38
CA ILE A 517 14.15 -5.76 -5.71
C ILE A 517 13.47 -6.98 -6.32
N TYR A 518 13.31 -6.99 -7.65
CA TYR A 518 12.57 -8.06 -8.32
C TYR A 518 13.37 -9.33 -8.54
N THR A 519 14.69 -9.29 -8.52
CA THR A 519 15.53 -10.49 -8.41
C THR A 519 15.28 -11.22 -7.08
N SER A 520 15.24 -10.49 -5.97
CA SER A 520 14.88 -11.05 -4.67
C SER A 520 13.44 -11.58 -4.65
N CYS A 521 12.49 -10.80 -5.17
CA CYS A 521 11.08 -11.19 -5.27
C CYS A 521 10.90 -12.46 -6.12
N ALA A 522 11.61 -12.59 -7.25
CA ALA A 522 11.53 -13.71 -8.17
C ALA A 522 11.93 -15.02 -7.50
N LYS A 523 13.02 -15.01 -6.75
CA LYS A 523 13.50 -16.19 -6.02
C LYS A 523 12.53 -16.66 -4.92
N LYS A 524 11.77 -15.75 -4.35
CA LYS A 524 10.86 -16.01 -3.22
C LYS A 524 9.43 -16.34 -3.66
N TYR A 525 8.91 -15.65 -4.67
CA TYR A 525 7.50 -15.69 -5.06
C TYR A 525 7.25 -15.95 -6.54
N GLY A 526 8.30 -16.19 -7.33
CA GLY A 526 8.19 -16.42 -8.75
C GLY A 526 7.57 -17.77 -9.09
N ILE A 527 6.70 -17.79 -10.09
CA ILE A 527 6.22 -19.02 -10.71
C ILE A 527 7.36 -19.56 -11.55
N VAL A 528 7.82 -20.77 -11.25
CA VAL A 528 9.00 -21.39 -11.86
C VAL A 528 8.60 -22.15 -13.12
N SER A 529 9.30 -21.90 -14.20
CA SER A 529 9.30 -22.72 -15.41
C SER A 529 10.73 -23.02 -15.85
N ARG A 530 10.93 -24.17 -16.52
CA ARG A 530 12.25 -24.57 -17.00
C ARG A 530 12.22 -24.65 -18.52
N PHE A 531 13.31 -24.25 -19.14
CA PHE A 531 13.54 -24.52 -20.55
C PHE A 531 14.11 -25.92 -20.70
N THR A 532 13.37 -26.81 -21.40
CA THR A 532 13.73 -28.23 -21.53
C THR A 532 13.88 -28.65 -22.97
N LYS A 533 14.50 -27.82 -23.79
CA LYS A 533 14.65 -28.07 -25.24
C LYS A 533 16.13 -28.34 -25.54
N ASP A 534 16.36 -29.23 -26.54
CA ASP A 534 17.72 -29.56 -27.04
C ASP A 534 18.69 -30.12 -25.99
N GLY A 535 18.17 -30.66 -24.88
CA GLY A 535 18.99 -31.18 -23.78
C GLY A 535 19.37 -30.15 -22.74
N ALA A 536 19.01 -28.87 -22.92
CA ALA A 536 19.11 -27.87 -21.87
C ALA A 536 18.01 -28.13 -20.80
N ASN A 537 18.34 -28.06 -19.53
CA ASN A 537 17.43 -28.26 -18.41
C ASN A 537 17.78 -27.44 -17.18
N GLU A 538 18.88 -26.69 -17.24
CA GLU A 538 19.36 -25.84 -16.15
C GLU A 538 19.10 -24.33 -16.40
N CYS A 539 18.35 -23.99 -17.45
CA CYS A 539 17.82 -22.65 -17.65
C CYS A 539 16.46 -22.51 -16.94
N ILE A 540 16.37 -21.64 -15.96
CA ILE A 540 15.20 -21.45 -15.11
C ILE A 540 14.62 -20.07 -15.33
N LYS A 541 13.29 -19.98 -15.47
CA LYS A 541 12.53 -18.74 -15.60
C LYS A 541 11.58 -18.61 -14.43
N TYR A 542 11.63 -17.47 -13.77
CA TYR A 542 10.74 -17.07 -12.71
C TYR A 542 9.88 -15.90 -13.19
N SER A 543 8.58 -15.97 -13.05
CA SER A 543 7.70 -14.87 -13.46
C SER A 543 6.52 -14.73 -12.51
N ASN A 544 6.10 -13.50 -12.27
CA ASN A 544 4.88 -13.18 -11.54
C ASN A 544 4.50 -11.72 -11.75
N THR A 545 3.26 -11.36 -11.36
CA THR A 545 2.80 -9.97 -11.25
C THR A 545 2.57 -9.65 -9.78
N THR A 546 3.09 -8.52 -9.35
CA THR A 546 3.06 -8.10 -7.95
C THR A 546 1.92 -7.11 -7.66
N PRO A 547 1.46 -6.99 -6.40
CA PRO A 547 0.37 -6.07 -6.02
C PRO A 547 0.67 -4.59 -6.31
N GLU A 548 1.94 -4.21 -6.36
CA GLU A 548 2.36 -2.85 -6.73
C GLU A 548 2.40 -2.61 -8.24
N GLY A 549 1.94 -3.56 -9.04
CA GLY A 549 1.73 -3.41 -10.48
C GLY A 549 2.99 -3.56 -11.32
N TYR A 550 3.94 -4.38 -10.90
CA TYR A 550 5.06 -4.82 -11.72
C TYR A 550 4.93 -6.28 -12.08
N THR A 551 5.14 -6.59 -13.35
CA THR A 551 5.35 -7.96 -13.83
C THR A 551 6.83 -8.13 -14.09
N TYR A 552 7.43 -9.17 -13.53
CA TYR A 552 8.83 -9.51 -13.75
C TYR A 552 8.97 -10.85 -14.45
N ILE A 553 10.01 -10.97 -15.25
CA ILE A 553 10.50 -12.20 -15.87
C ILE A 553 11.98 -12.26 -15.57
N TYR A 554 12.37 -13.15 -14.66
CA TYR A 554 13.75 -13.35 -14.24
C TYR A 554 14.24 -14.68 -14.78
N ILE A 555 15.36 -14.70 -15.49
CA ILE A 555 15.94 -15.87 -16.12
C ILE A 555 17.31 -16.13 -15.53
N GLU A 556 17.54 -17.35 -15.08
CA GLU A 556 18.86 -17.86 -14.66
C GLU A 556 19.31 -18.93 -15.64
N ASN A 557 20.46 -18.77 -16.22
CA ASN A 557 21.09 -19.77 -17.06
C ASN A 557 22.22 -20.44 -16.29
N ASN A 558 21.95 -21.58 -15.70
CA ASN A 558 22.94 -22.37 -14.94
C ASN A 558 23.63 -23.43 -15.81
N GLU A 559 23.40 -23.41 -17.11
CA GLU A 559 24.13 -24.25 -18.06
C GLU A 559 25.61 -23.83 -18.12
N LYS A 560 26.47 -24.76 -18.54
CA LYS A 560 27.91 -24.49 -18.65
C LYS A 560 28.33 -23.97 -20.02
N ASP A 561 27.69 -24.48 -21.08
CA ASP A 561 28.14 -24.32 -22.47
C ASP A 561 26.97 -23.95 -23.40
N ILE A 562 25.83 -23.55 -22.85
CA ILE A 562 24.60 -23.28 -23.60
C ILE A 562 24.15 -21.86 -23.32
N THR A 563 24.01 -21.06 -24.38
CA THR A 563 23.44 -19.72 -24.30
C THR A 563 21.97 -19.74 -24.67
N LEU A 564 21.10 -19.21 -23.81
CA LEU A 564 19.68 -19.03 -24.11
C LEU A 564 19.48 -17.75 -24.93
N MET A 565 18.69 -17.88 -26.00
CA MET A 565 18.15 -16.75 -26.77
C MET A 565 16.63 -16.77 -26.65
N GLU A 566 16.03 -15.71 -26.15
CA GLU A 566 14.57 -15.58 -26.08
C GLU A 566 14.12 -14.28 -26.78
N SER A 567 13.13 -14.41 -27.65
CA SER A 567 12.44 -13.29 -28.30
C SER A 567 10.99 -13.31 -27.89
N VAL A 568 10.46 -12.19 -27.41
CA VAL A 568 9.06 -12.04 -27.00
C VAL A 568 8.44 -10.85 -27.72
N SER A 569 7.27 -11.07 -28.31
CA SER A 569 6.46 -10.01 -28.93
C SER A 569 5.08 -9.99 -28.31
N TYR A 570 4.67 -8.85 -27.83
CA TYR A 570 3.35 -8.62 -27.25
C TYR A 570 2.36 -8.19 -28.34
N THR A 571 1.33 -8.97 -28.56
CA THR A 571 0.26 -8.69 -29.53
C THR A 571 -0.85 -7.84 -28.91
N LYS A 572 -1.04 -7.94 -27.58
CA LYS A 572 -1.84 -7.00 -26.77
C LYS A 572 -0.99 -6.55 -25.61
N PHE A 573 -0.78 -5.26 -25.50
CA PHE A 573 0.06 -4.62 -24.50
C PHE A 573 -0.59 -3.29 -24.07
N GLU A 574 -1.72 -3.42 -23.36
CA GLU A 574 -2.55 -2.28 -22.98
C GLU A 574 -2.33 -1.97 -21.51
N ASN A 575 -2.17 -0.70 -21.18
CA ASN A 575 -1.93 -0.19 -19.83
C ASN A 575 -0.63 -0.71 -19.17
N LEU A 576 0.37 -1.00 -20.01
CA LEU A 576 1.66 -1.57 -19.61
C LEU A 576 2.81 -0.81 -20.26
N LYS A 577 3.98 -0.85 -19.64
CA LYS A 577 5.23 -0.28 -20.16
C LYS A 577 6.39 -1.21 -19.84
N LEU A 578 7.16 -1.58 -20.86
CA LEU A 578 8.48 -2.20 -20.65
C LEU A 578 9.43 -1.18 -20.05
N LEU A 579 10.22 -1.59 -19.07
CA LEU A 579 11.25 -0.75 -18.46
C LEU A 579 12.58 -0.93 -19.16
N GLU A 580 13.41 0.11 -19.09
CA GLU A 580 14.79 0.08 -19.62
C GLU A 580 15.55 -1.18 -19.10
N PRO A 581 16.39 -1.79 -19.91
CA PRO A 581 16.84 -1.31 -21.25
C PRO A 581 15.88 -1.61 -22.41
N PHE A 582 14.74 -2.28 -22.14
CA PHE A 582 13.76 -2.68 -23.16
C PHE A 582 12.74 -1.58 -23.43
N LYS A 583 12.24 -1.50 -24.67
CA LYS A 583 11.26 -0.49 -25.11
C LYS A 583 10.23 -1.07 -26.06
N GLY A 584 9.07 -0.39 -26.15
CA GLY A 584 8.01 -0.78 -27.09
C GLY A 584 7.23 -2.01 -26.62
N THR A 585 6.95 -2.92 -27.56
CA THR A 585 6.10 -4.10 -27.35
C THR A 585 6.82 -5.42 -27.61
N SER A 586 8.16 -5.43 -27.55
CA SER A 586 8.95 -6.65 -27.74
C SER A 586 10.30 -6.53 -27.09
N TYR A 587 10.90 -7.67 -26.77
CA TYR A 587 12.27 -7.74 -26.33
C TYR A 587 12.99 -8.97 -26.87
N ASN A 588 14.31 -8.87 -26.99
CA ASN A 588 15.20 -9.95 -27.29
C ASN A 588 16.27 -10.01 -26.20
N VAL A 589 16.49 -11.19 -25.64
CA VAL A 589 17.50 -11.41 -24.61
C VAL A 589 18.43 -12.55 -25.03
N LYS A 590 19.71 -12.39 -24.63
CA LYS A 590 20.74 -13.39 -24.75
C LYS A 590 21.29 -13.62 -23.33
N VAL A 591 21.08 -14.82 -22.79
CA VAL A 591 21.56 -15.15 -21.45
C VAL A 591 22.66 -16.20 -21.56
N GLU A 592 23.89 -15.77 -21.34
CA GLU A 592 25.09 -16.59 -21.43
C GLU A 592 25.17 -17.56 -20.25
N PRO A 593 26.00 -18.61 -20.33
CA PRO A 593 26.26 -19.53 -19.23
C PRO A 593 26.63 -18.84 -17.92
N GLY A 594 25.99 -19.20 -16.83
CA GLY A 594 26.21 -18.62 -15.51
C GLY A 594 25.71 -17.18 -15.33
N LYS A 595 24.97 -16.63 -16.33
CA LYS A 595 24.42 -15.27 -16.28
C LYS A 595 22.93 -15.28 -15.99
N THR A 596 22.45 -14.11 -15.57
CA THR A 596 21.04 -13.85 -15.28
C THR A 596 20.52 -12.66 -16.08
N GLN A 597 19.23 -12.61 -16.33
CA GLN A 597 18.56 -11.49 -16.98
C GLN A 597 17.21 -11.25 -16.33
N ILE A 598 16.87 -9.99 -16.11
CA ILE A 598 15.54 -9.61 -15.65
C ILE A 598 14.88 -8.68 -16.65
N ILE A 599 13.59 -8.88 -16.88
CA ILE A 599 12.73 -8.03 -17.68
C ILE A 599 11.61 -7.54 -16.77
N LEU A 600 11.39 -6.24 -16.75
CA LEU A 600 10.37 -5.59 -15.93
C LEU A 600 9.32 -4.91 -16.79
N ILE A 601 8.06 -5.15 -16.46
CA ILE A 601 6.90 -4.52 -17.08
C ILE A 601 6.13 -3.81 -15.97
N LYS A 602 5.85 -2.52 -16.18
CA LYS A 602 5.13 -1.68 -15.23
C LYS A 602 3.70 -1.45 -15.70
N GLN A 603 2.73 -1.67 -14.83
CA GLN A 603 1.34 -1.27 -15.03
C GLN A 603 1.21 0.24 -14.84
N LEU A 604 0.48 0.92 -15.74
CA LEU A 604 0.37 2.39 -15.74
C LEU A 604 -0.84 2.89 -14.98
N GLU A 605 -1.97 2.17 -15.01
CA GLU A 605 -3.25 2.55 -14.39
C GLU A 605 -3.84 1.39 -13.57
N LEU A 606 -4.76 1.68 -12.66
CA LEU A 606 -5.46 0.67 -11.85
C LEU A 606 -6.58 -0.06 -12.57
N SER A 607 -7.01 0.43 -13.73
CA SER A 607 -8.14 -0.10 -14.51
C SER A 607 -7.97 -1.52 -15.06
N GLY A 608 -6.89 -2.19 -14.67
CA GLY A 608 -6.49 -3.49 -15.20
C GLY A 608 -5.60 -3.36 -16.45
N TYR A 609 -5.10 -4.48 -16.92
CA TYR A 609 -4.22 -4.51 -18.09
C TYR A 609 -4.57 -5.71 -19.00
N LYS A 610 -4.11 -5.65 -20.26
CA LYS A 610 -4.18 -6.77 -21.18
C LYS A 610 -2.79 -7.11 -21.69
N LEU A 611 -2.41 -8.37 -21.52
CA LEU A 611 -1.12 -8.91 -21.92
C LEU A 611 -1.35 -10.19 -22.72
N VAL A 612 -1.04 -10.16 -24.00
CA VAL A 612 -1.00 -11.35 -24.87
C VAL A 612 0.31 -11.32 -25.63
N PHE A 613 1.03 -12.40 -25.61
CA PHE A 613 2.36 -12.47 -26.20
C PHE A 613 2.58 -13.79 -26.96
N SER A 614 3.52 -13.73 -27.89
CA SER A 614 4.16 -14.88 -28.50
C SER A 614 5.64 -14.87 -28.14
N TYR A 615 6.20 -16.03 -27.95
CA TYR A 615 7.62 -16.16 -27.65
C TYR A 615 8.29 -17.22 -28.48
N HIS A 616 9.57 -17.04 -28.70
CA HIS A 616 10.43 -18.02 -29.36
C HIS A 616 11.73 -18.12 -28.57
N SER A 617 12.07 -19.35 -28.17
CA SER A 617 13.28 -19.63 -27.41
C SER A 617 14.17 -20.61 -28.18
N ASN A 618 15.44 -20.26 -28.29
CA ASN A 618 16.47 -21.04 -28.94
C ASN A 618 17.69 -21.15 -28.03
N PHE A 619 18.45 -22.23 -28.25
CA PHE A 619 19.72 -22.44 -27.57
C PHE A 619 20.87 -22.35 -28.56
N LEU A 620 21.93 -21.65 -28.17
CA LEU A 620 23.21 -21.63 -28.86
C LEU A 620 24.20 -22.44 -28.06
N PHE A 621 24.83 -23.40 -28.71
CA PHE A 621 25.81 -24.30 -28.12
C PHE A 621 27.22 -23.91 -28.57
N GLU A 622 28.20 -24.10 -27.72
CA GLU A 622 29.59 -24.11 -28.16
C GLU A 622 29.89 -25.29 -29.05
N ARG A 623 30.89 -25.14 -29.94
CA ARG A 623 31.24 -26.14 -30.95
C ARG A 623 31.51 -27.52 -30.35
N ASP A 624 32.26 -27.60 -29.27
CA ASP A 624 32.63 -28.86 -28.62
C ASP A 624 31.41 -29.56 -28.00
N THR A 625 30.48 -28.77 -27.44
CA THR A 625 29.22 -29.29 -26.89
C THR A 625 28.31 -29.81 -27.99
N LEU A 626 28.20 -29.10 -29.14
CA LEU A 626 27.45 -29.56 -30.31
C LEU A 626 28.04 -30.86 -30.87
N LEU A 627 29.35 -30.96 -30.91
CA LEU A 627 30.03 -32.16 -31.38
C LEU A 627 29.69 -33.38 -30.49
N LYS A 628 29.77 -33.22 -29.17
CA LYS A 628 29.39 -34.25 -28.20
C LYS A 628 27.92 -34.65 -28.32
N LEU A 629 27.01 -33.68 -28.47
CA LEU A 629 25.59 -33.89 -28.63
C LEU A 629 25.29 -34.60 -29.95
N THR A 630 25.89 -34.16 -31.05
CA THR A 630 25.76 -34.76 -32.36
C THR A 630 26.16 -36.24 -32.36
N LYS A 631 27.28 -36.56 -31.68
CA LYS A 631 27.72 -37.94 -31.52
C LYS A 631 26.80 -38.78 -30.64
N LYS A 632 26.26 -38.21 -29.57
CA LYS A 632 25.42 -38.93 -28.59
C LYS A 632 23.98 -39.12 -29.05
N GLN A 633 23.37 -38.10 -29.70
CA GLN A 633 21.94 -38.05 -30.03
C GLN A 633 21.65 -38.02 -31.52
N GLY A 634 22.66 -37.78 -32.36
CA GLY A 634 22.50 -37.70 -33.79
C GLY A 634 22.07 -39.03 -34.43
N LYS A 635 21.26 -38.93 -35.48
CA LYS A 635 20.89 -40.07 -36.27
C LYS A 635 22.12 -40.59 -36.99
N LYS A 636 22.46 -41.87 -36.82
CA LYS A 636 23.59 -42.52 -37.44
C LYS A 636 23.21 -42.95 -38.85
N ASN A 637 24.02 -42.58 -39.83
CA ASN A 637 23.91 -42.99 -41.22
C ASN A 637 25.25 -43.58 -41.65
N TYR A 638 25.27 -44.88 -41.92
CA TYR A 638 26.45 -45.55 -42.48
C TYR A 638 26.56 -45.33 -43.96
N ARG A 639 27.75 -45.15 -44.49
CA ARG A 639 28.04 -45.09 -45.92
C ARG A 639 28.27 -46.48 -46.44
N LYS A 640 27.69 -46.81 -47.60
CA LYS A 640 27.76 -48.14 -48.22
C LYS A 640 28.79 -48.18 -49.31
N ASP A 641 29.50 -49.35 -49.42
CA ASP A 641 30.33 -49.62 -50.57
C ASP A 641 29.45 -49.68 -51.81
N PRO A 642 29.69 -48.84 -52.84
CA PRO A 642 28.86 -48.78 -54.01
C PRO A 642 28.87 -50.07 -54.86
N LYS A 643 29.88 -50.96 -54.75
CA LYS A 643 30.04 -52.19 -55.42
C LYS A 643 29.43 -53.38 -54.69
N LEU A 644 29.59 -53.41 -53.40
CA LEU A 644 29.17 -54.56 -52.58
C LEU A 644 27.87 -54.30 -51.79
N ASN A 645 27.38 -53.09 -51.76
CA ASN A 645 26.16 -52.67 -51.05
C ASN A 645 26.18 -53.04 -49.55
N ILE A 646 27.38 -53.09 -48.95
CA ILE A 646 27.56 -53.32 -47.51
C ILE A 646 27.90 -52.00 -46.76
N ASP A 647 27.47 -51.90 -45.51
CA ASP A 647 27.81 -50.76 -44.66
C ASP A 647 29.35 -50.80 -44.34
N LEU A 648 29.99 -49.68 -44.61
CA LEU A 648 31.38 -49.43 -44.24
C LEU A 648 31.42 -48.77 -42.88
N ASP A 649 32.56 -48.85 -42.19
CA ASP A 649 32.75 -48.14 -40.94
C ASP A 649 33.09 -46.64 -41.14
N ILE A 650 32.20 -46.02 -41.99
CA ILE A 650 32.13 -44.57 -42.23
C ILE A 650 30.78 -44.12 -41.75
N VAL A 651 30.74 -43.38 -40.68
CA VAL A 651 29.50 -43.00 -40.01
C VAL A 651 29.30 -41.50 -40.07
N VAL A 652 28.08 -41.09 -40.44
CA VAL A 652 27.65 -39.68 -40.41
C VAL A 652 26.54 -39.54 -39.38
N TYR A 653 26.80 -38.78 -38.34
CA TYR A 653 25.80 -38.42 -37.34
C TYR A 653 25.16 -37.11 -37.76
N VAL A 654 23.83 -37.11 -37.86
CA VAL A 654 23.03 -35.93 -38.20
C VAL A 654 22.21 -35.54 -36.98
N PHE A 655 22.45 -34.35 -36.47
CA PHE A 655 21.77 -33.81 -35.28
C PHE A 655 21.16 -32.46 -35.58
N GLN A 656 19.82 -32.41 -35.51
CA GLN A 656 19.07 -31.18 -35.65
C GLN A 656 18.65 -30.70 -34.26
N TYR A 657 18.86 -29.42 -33.97
CA TYR A 657 18.48 -28.78 -32.76
C TYR A 657 17.73 -27.46 -33.06
N SER A 658 17.22 -26.74 -32.03
CA SER A 658 16.37 -25.56 -32.23
C SER A 658 16.99 -24.44 -33.08
N SER A 659 18.31 -24.28 -33.01
CA SER A 659 19.03 -23.22 -33.71
C SER A 659 19.98 -23.72 -34.79
N GLY A 660 19.85 -24.99 -35.26
CA GLY A 660 20.76 -25.45 -36.29
C GLY A 660 20.69 -26.94 -36.63
N LEU A 661 21.56 -27.30 -37.52
CA LEU A 661 21.76 -28.66 -38.01
C LEU A 661 23.26 -28.99 -38.05
N CYS A 662 23.63 -30.13 -37.50
CA CYS A 662 25.02 -30.57 -37.42
C CYS A 662 25.21 -31.91 -38.18
N PHE A 663 26.31 -32.02 -38.88
CA PHE A 663 26.81 -33.25 -39.45
C PHE A 663 28.17 -33.53 -38.86
N TYR A 664 28.33 -34.69 -38.25
CA TYR A 664 29.61 -35.15 -37.74
C TYR A 664 29.99 -36.44 -38.40
N TYR A 665 31.13 -36.46 -39.05
CA TYR A 665 31.67 -37.54 -39.84
C TYR A 665 32.76 -38.24 -39.10
N GLU A 666 32.75 -39.58 -39.08
CA GLU A 666 33.85 -40.45 -38.61
C GLU A 666 34.14 -41.47 -39.67
N ASN A 667 35.35 -41.50 -40.21
CA ASN A 667 35.82 -42.52 -41.10
C ASN A 667 36.79 -43.45 -40.33
N ASN A 668 36.31 -44.58 -39.89
CA ASN A 668 37.11 -45.54 -39.13
C ASN A 668 37.72 -46.63 -40.01
N THR A 669 37.61 -46.55 -41.34
CA THR A 669 38.26 -47.48 -42.27
C THR A 669 39.75 -47.20 -42.33
N GLN A 670 40.53 -48.20 -42.79
CA GLN A 670 42.00 -48.07 -42.93
C GLN A 670 42.43 -47.66 -44.35
N ASP A 671 41.55 -47.91 -45.35
CA ASP A 671 41.88 -47.83 -46.77
C ASP A 671 40.84 -47.11 -47.66
N ARG A 672 39.81 -46.53 -47.06
CA ARG A 672 38.72 -45.92 -47.82
C ARG A 672 38.63 -44.40 -47.55
N LYS A 673 38.64 -43.61 -48.63
CA LYS A 673 38.36 -42.17 -48.58
C LYS A 673 36.91 -41.90 -48.94
N LEU A 674 36.20 -41.08 -48.16
CA LEU A 674 34.87 -40.56 -48.48
C LEU A 674 34.99 -39.21 -49.17
N GLU A 675 34.33 -39.03 -50.30
CA GLU A 675 34.06 -37.73 -50.92
C GLU A 675 32.55 -37.52 -50.95
N GLU A 676 32.04 -36.57 -50.19
CA GLU A 676 30.63 -36.29 -50.05
C GLU A 676 30.30 -34.84 -50.42
N THR A 677 29.22 -34.64 -51.16
CA THR A 677 28.71 -33.32 -51.45
C THR A 677 27.35 -33.14 -50.82
N LEU A 678 27.24 -32.11 -49.99
CA LEU A 678 25.98 -31.64 -49.39
C LEU A 678 25.46 -30.49 -50.25
N ASN A 679 24.37 -30.66 -50.94
CA ASN A 679 23.63 -29.58 -51.61
C ASN A 679 22.56 -29.07 -50.63
N LEU A 680 22.67 -27.81 -50.24
CA LEU A 680 21.90 -27.20 -49.15
C LEU A 680 20.93 -26.14 -49.72
N ILE A 681 19.66 -26.24 -49.39
CA ILE A 681 18.69 -25.19 -49.63
C ILE A 681 18.41 -24.58 -48.24
N MET A 682 18.97 -23.39 -48.00
CA MET A 682 18.93 -22.73 -46.71
C MET A 682 18.01 -21.51 -46.72
N ILE A 683 17.11 -21.41 -45.77
CA ILE A 683 16.26 -20.25 -45.56
C ILE A 683 16.53 -19.76 -44.11
N GLY A 684 17.13 -18.59 -43.98
CA GLY A 684 17.41 -18.01 -42.63
C GLY A 684 18.44 -18.80 -41.81
N ALA A 685 19.33 -19.53 -42.45
CA ALA A 685 20.46 -20.23 -41.84
C ALA A 685 21.77 -19.90 -42.57
N GLU A 686 22.90 -20.19 -41.95
CA GLU A 686 24.24 -20.07 -42.52
C GLU A 686 25.13 -21.26 -42.11
N ILE A 687 26.14 -21.50 -42.88
CA ILE A 687 27.20 -22.46 -42.54
C ILE A 687 28.25 -21.77 -41.68
N VAL A 688 28.68 -22.38 -40.60
CA VAL A 688 29.68 -21.82 -39.70
C VAL A 688 31.06 -22.33 -40.10
N GLY A 689 31.99 -21.40 -40.45
CA GLY A 689 33.38 -21.73 -40.79
C GLY A 689 33.75 -21.50 -42.25
N GLU A 690 34.66 -22.31 -42.79
CA GLU A 690 35.32 -22.10 -44.10
C GLU A 690 34.36 -22.11 -45.31
N HIS A 691 33.10 -22.51 -45.16
CA HIS A 691 32.10 -22.64 -46.22
C HIS A 691 30.94 -21.63 -46.11
N GLU A 692 31.16 -20.46 -45.51
CA GLU A 692 30.10 -19.48 -45.15
C GLU A 692 29.26 -18.95 -46.33
N LYS A 693 29.66 -19.18 -47.59
CA LYS A 693 29.01 -18.61 -48.76
C LYS A 693 28.49 -19.64 -49.78
N ASP A 694 28.63 -20.93 -49.52
CA ASP A 694 28.34 -21.95 -50.51
C ASP A 694 27.05 -22.71 -50.21
N ASP A 695 26.15 -22.83 -51.18
CA ASP A 695 24.98 -23.73 -51.13
C ASP A 695 25.40 -25.21 -51.37
N GLU A 696 26.67 -25.44 -51.68
CA GLU A 696 27.28 -26.76 -51.93
C GLU A 696 28.52 -26.92 -51.04
N VAL A 697 28.49 -27.88 -50.11
CA VAL A 697 29.61 -28.20 -49.24
C VAL A 697 30.26 -29.51 -49.66
N LYS A 698 31.52 -29.44 -50.09
CA LYS A 698 32.31 -30.63 -50.42
C LYS A 698 33.10 -31.09 -49.21
N ILE A 699 32.94 -32.35 -48.86
CA ILE A 699 33.52 -32.96 -47.69
C ILE A 699 34.37 -34.11 -48.11
N GLU A 700 35.66 -34.05 -47.86
CA GLU A 700 36.61 -35.14 -48.11
C GLU A 700 37.13 -35.64 -46.73
N ILE A 701 37.10 -36.94 -46.50
CA ILE A 701 37.47 -37.56 -45.24
C ILE A 701 38.35 -38.79 -45.52
N ASN A 702 39.60 -38.69 -45.16
CA ASN A 702 40.55 -39.77 -45.27
C ASN A 702 40.36 -40.86 -44.16
N PRO A 703 40.95 -42.03 -44.32
CA PRO A 703 40.99 -43.03 -43.25
C PRO A 703 41.43 -42.45 -41.90
N GLY A 704 40.66 -42.73 -40.84
CA GLY A 704 40.91 -42.23 -39.48
C GLY A 704 40.55 -40.76 -39.23
N GLU A 705 40.11 -40.04 -40.29
CA GLU A 705 39.79 -38.62 -40.18
C GLU A 705 38.33 -38.38 -39.67
N LYS A 706 38.14 -37.22 -39.03
CA LYS A 706 36.84 -36.75 -38.54
C LYS A 706 36.59 -35.32 -38.97
N LYS A 707 35.33 -35.03 -39.40
CA LYS A 707 34.93 -33.68 -39.78
C LYS A 707 33.60 -33.29 -39.14
N PHE A 708 33.43 -32.01 -38.91
CA PHE A 708 32.24 -31.44 -38.32
C PHE A 708 31.73 -30.25 -39.16
N VAL A 709 30.51 -30.34 -39.65
CA VAL A 709 29.82 -29.29 -40.39
C VAL A 709 28.67 -28.80 -39.54
N HIS A 710 28.59 -27.51 -39.33
CA HIS A 710 27.55 -26.87 -38.52
C HIS A 710 26.82 -25.80 -39.33
N LEU A 711 25.50 -25.94 -39.41
CA LEU A 711 24.59 -24.93 -39.94
C LEU A 711 23.84 -24.28 -38.79
N LYS A 712 23.91 -22.96 -38.71
CA LYS A 712 23.33 -22.16 -37.62
C LYS A 712 22.20 -21.27 -38.14
N ALA A 713 21.10 -21.20 -37.42
CA ALA A 713 20.00 -20.29 -37.68
C ALA A 713 20.43 -18.82 -37.51
N LYS A 714 20.11 -18.01 -38.54
CA LYS A 714 20.21 -16.51 -38.49
C LYS A 714 18.88 -15.88 -38.08
N LYS A 715 17.78 -16.55 -38.30
CA LYS A 715 16.43 -16.08 -38.05
C LYS A 715 15.63 -17.12 -37.26
N PRO A 716 14.64 -16.72 -36.46
CA PRO A 716 13.79 -17.67 -35.74
C PRO A 716 13.08 -18.68 -36.66
N ASN A 717 12.63 -18.24 -37.85
CA ASN A 717 12.01 -19.08 -38.86
C ASN A 717 13.07 -19.50 -39.88
N TRP A 718 13.82 -20.53 -39.53
CA TRP A 718 14.83 -21.09 -40.41
C TRP A 718 14.41 -22.48 -40.89
N SER A 719 14.92 -22.86 -42.03
CA SER A 719 14.80 -24.22 -42.54
C SER A 719 16.00 -24.59 -43.41
N VAL A 720 16.33 -25.87 -43.43
CA VAL A 720 17.39 -26.44 -44.28
C VAL A 720 16.88 -27.72 -44.88
N LYS A 721 17.05 -27.87 -46.18
CA LYS A 721 16.93 -29.15 -46.88
C LYS A 721 18.30 -29.52 -47.42
N SER A 722 18.72 -30.76 -47.21
CA SER A 722 20.02 -31.25 -47.68
C SER A 722 19.78 -32.45 -48.62
N ASN A 723 20.38 -32.39 -49.79
CA ASN A 723 20.53 -33.55 -50.67
C ASN A 723 21.99 -33.96 -50.59
N VAL A 724 22.24 -35.27 -50.43
CA VAL A 724 23.56 -35.84 -50.23
C VAL A 724 23.90 -36.76 -51.38
N SER A 725 25.04 -36.52 -52.00
CA SER A 725 25.67 -37.45 -52.92
C SER A 725 27.08 -37.79 -52.44
N TYR A 726 27.49 -39.04 -52.54
CA TYR A 726 28.82 -39.44 -52.09
C TYR A 726 29.47 -40.47 -52.97
N PHE A 727 30.80 -40.47 -52.99
CA PHE A 727 31.66 -41.45 -53.59
C PHE A 727 32.66 -41.97 -52.57
N ILE A 728 33.01 -43.29 -52.69
CA ILE A 728 34.03 -43.92 -51.86
C ILE A 728 35.11 -44.41 -52.78
N ARG A 729 36.34 -44.02 -52.48
CA ARG A 729 37.51 -44.42 -53.25
C ARG A 729 38.52 -45.10 -52.34
N GLU A 730 39.40 -45.92 -52.91
CA GLU A 730 40.59 -46.40 -52.19
C GLU A 730 41.54 -45.25 -51.89
N ALA A 731 41.98 -45.10 -50.63
CA ALA A 731 42.98 -44.13 -50.27
C ALA A 731 44.33 -44.74 -50.65
N TYR A 732 44.95 -44.20 -51.70
CA TYR A 732 46.31 -44.56 -52.00
C TYR A 732 47.22 -44.02 -50.87
N THR A 733 47.98 -44.92 -50.23
CA THR A 733 49.02 -44.63 -49.26
C THR A 733 50.19 -43.90 -49.89
#